data_ba3c7fb66c4dc46d43fe108a75ecb60b
#
_entry.id   ba3c7fb66c4dc46d43fe108a75ecb60b
#
_cell.length_a   1.000
_cell.length_b   1.000
_cell.length_c   1.000
_cell.angle_alpha   90.00
_cell.angle_beta   90.00
_cell.angle_gamma   90.00
#
_symmetry.space_group_name_H-M   'P 1'
#
loop_
_entity.id
_entity.type
_entity.pdbx_description
1 polymer ?
#
loop_
_entity_poly.entity_id
_entity_poly.type
_entity_poly.pdbx_seq_one_letter_code
_entity_poly.pdbx_strand_id
1 'polypeptide(L)'
;MTKKSEENIVPLLPLRGLLVFPTMVLHIDVGRERSVAALEQALLSDNKVFLATQKEMTVETPDEDDLYNIGTLANVNQMIKLPNGTIRVLVEGIERATWSSYTEGDKYATVITKSSKDEIEKTPEHEALMRLLLQYFEKYTKISKKVTTETYDTVSDIEEPGRLADMVASYLPLKMSAKQEVLEMFDVKTRLEWLVNRLHNEQEVLDMEKKISARVKQAMERTQKEFYLREQMKAIQTELGDREGKTGEVSELRKLIDKSGMPESTMKVALKELDRYEKLPAAAAESGVIRNYIDWLVALPWTESTPDRMDIKRAETILNRDHDGLESVKERVLEYLAVRQLTNSLRGPILCLAGPPGVGKTSLARSIAESLGRKFVRISLGGVRDESEIRGHRRTYVGAMPGRIIQGMKKAGKINPVFLLDEIDKMSNDFRGDPSSAMLEVLDPEQNNNFSDHYLEETYDLSNVLFIATANDLSTIPGPLRDRMEIISIAGYTEIEKQLIAKNHLLPKQLKEHGLTKSVMQLRDDAILDLIRYYTREAGVRSLERQIASICRKVAKQVVSSDKKRIVIKADSLEDLIGKHKFRYGQAETVNQIGVSTGLAYTSVGGDTLQIEVSLTPGKGKLILTGKLGDVMKESAQTALSFVRSKTESLGLDANFHEVHDIHIHVPEGAVPKDGPSAGIAIATALVSALSKRPIRREVGMTGEITLRGRVLPIGGLKEKSLGAHRAGLTTIIVPKENERDIEDIPESVREVLTFKFVSHADEVLEIALEGGSEQ
;
A
#
# COMPACT_ATOMS: atom_id res chain seq x y z
N MET A 1 -61.53 2.26 -11.68
CA MET A 1 -61.39 3.71 -11.59
C MET A 1 -60.01 4.00 -11.02
N THR A 2 -59.07 4.35 -11.86
CA THR A 2 -57.71 4.72 -11.51
C THR A 2 -57.73 6.06 -10.77
N LYS A 3 -57.46 6.08 -9.44
CA LYS A 3 -57.24 7.30 -8.68
C LYS A 3 -56.05 8.02 -9.27
N LYS A 4 -56.27 9.26 -9.79
CA LYS A 4 -55.20 10.20 -10.11
C LYS A 4 -54.35 10.42 -8.88
N SER A 5 -53.06 10.11 -8.96
CA SER A 5 -52.06 10.56 -8.00
C SER A 5 -52.02 12.10 -8.09
N GLU A 6 -52.36 12.80 -7.00
CA GLU A 6 -52.18 14.24 -6.90
C GLU A 6 -50.66 14.53 -6.92
N GLU A 7 -50.20 15.16 -7.98
CA GLU A 7 -48.85 15.71 -8.07
C GLU A 7 -48.86 17.05 -7.33
N ASN A 8 -48.23 17.09 -6.15
CA ASN A 8 -48.13 18.33 -5.37
C ASN A 8 -46.70 18.92 -5.48
N ILE A 9 -46.65 20.21 -5.80
CA ILE A 9 -45.36 20.95 -5.73
C ILE A 9 -45.20 21.42 -4.29
N VAL A 10 -44.13 20.96 -3.65
CA VAL A 10 -43.83 21.28 -2.24
C VAL A 10 -42.39 21.77 -2.06
N PRO A 11 -42.14 22.67 -1.08
CA PRO A 11 -40.78 23.06 -0.74
C PRO A 11 -39.98 21.86 -0.23
N LEU A 12 -38.69 21.78 -0.61
CA LEU A 12 -37.77 20.73 -0.23
C LEU A 12 -36.94 21.16 0.98
N LEU A 13 -36.86 20.29 2.00
CA LEU A 13 -36.01 20.48 3.17
C LEU A 13 -34.99 19.32 3.25
N PRO A 14 -33.72 19.55 2.88
CA PRO A 14 -32.65 18.57 3.04
C PRO A 14 -32.29 18.35 4.52
N LEU A 15 -32.33 17.08 4.95
CA LEU A 15 -32.02 16.67 6.33
C LEU A 15 -30.60 16.10 6.40
N ARG A 16 -29.81 16.62 7.34
CA ARG A 16 -28.41 16.17 7.56
C ARG A 16 -28.34 15.21 8.74
N GLY A 17 -28.08 13.93 8.43
CA GLY A 17 -27.94 12.90 9.49
C GLY A 17 -29.21 12.63 10.28
N LEU A 18 -30.36 12.97 9.74
CA LEU A 18 -31.67 12.77 10.32
C LEU A 18 -32.62 12.22 9.23
N LEU A 19 -33.51 11.33 9.64
CA LEU A 19 -34.56 10.80 8.81
C LEU A 19 -35.87 10.83 9.58
N VAL A 20 -36.94 11.20 8.94
CA VAL A 20 -38.28 11.29 9.51
C VAL A 20 -39.15 10.24 8.87
N PHE A 21 -39.73 9.35 9.68
CA PHE A 21 -40.74 8.40 9.20
C PHE A 21 -42.14 9.02 9.20
N PRO A 22 -43.08 8.50 8.44
CA PRO A 22 -44.49 8.86 8.57
C PRO A 22 -44.98 8.73 10.03
N THR A 23 -45.89 9.59 10.42
CA THR A 23 -46.47 9.70 11.81
C THR A 23 -45.47 10.09 12.91
N MET A 24 -44.22 10.30 12.57
CA MET A 24 -43.21 10.75 13.53
C MET A 24 -43.29 12.26 13.76
N VAL A 25 -43.30 12.67 15.02
CA VAL A 25 -43.30 14.08 15.41
C VAL A 25 -41.97 14.39 16.10
N LEU A 26 -41.24 15.37 15.57
CA LEU A 26 -39.97 15.75 16.19
C LEU A 26 -39.60 17.20 15.93
N HIS A 27 -38.70 17.71 16.78
CA HIS A 27 -38.09 19.02 16.56
C HIS A 27 -36.82 18.89 15.70
N ILE A 28 -36.71 19.75 14.70
CA ILE A 28 -35.54 19.86 13.83
C ILE A 28 -34.98 21.26 13.97
N ASP A 29 -33.67 21.38 14.17
CA ASP A 29 -32.98 22.66 14.18
C ASP A 29 -32.43 22.95 12.79
N VAL A 30 -32.89 24.04 12.17
CA VAL A 30 -32.58 24.43 10.81
C VAL A 30 -31.82 25.75 10.80
N GLY A 31 -30.60 25.75 10.24
CA GLY A 31 -29.73 26.91 10.21
C GLY A 31 -29.33 27.38 8.79
N ARG A 32 -29.60 26.60 7.74
CA ARG A 32 -29.27 26.96 6.37
C ARG A 32 -30.29 27.95 5.83
N GLU A 33 -29.85 29.05 5.23
CA GLU A 33 -30.73 30.11 4.70
C GLU A 33 -31.79 29.57 3.72
N ARG A 34 -31.39 28.67 2.81
CA ARG A 34 -32.28 28.01 1.84
C ARG A 34 -33.35 27.14 2.50
N SER A 35 -32.95 26.42 3.55
CA SER A 35 -33.86 25.55 4.32
C SER A 35 -34.83 26.37 5.15
N VAL A 36 -34.39 27.50 5.67
CA VAL A 36 -35.24 28.47 6.39
C VAL A 36 -36.28 29.06 5.43
N ALA A 37 -35.85 29.48 4.23
CA ALA A 37 -36.77 30.04 3.21
C ALA A 37 -37.79 28.99 2.75
N ALA A 38 -37.42 27.73 2.63
CA ALA A 38 -38.34 26.64 2.29
C ALA A 38 -39.42 26.44 3.36
N LEU A 39 -39.06 26.53 4.64
CA LEU A 39 -39.98 26.41 5.77
C LEU A 39 -40.93 27.63 5.89
N GLU A 40 -40.40 28.86 5.68
CA GLU A 40 -41.20 30.07 5.66
C GLU A 40 -42.23 30.01 4.52
N GLN A 41 -41.84 29.51 3.34
CA GLN A 41 -42.76 29.31 2.24
C GLN A 41 -43.82 28.24 2.52
N ALA A 42 -43.42 27.13 3.15
CA ALA A 42 -44.35 26.08 3.55
C ALA A 42 -45.48 26.62 4.45
N LEU A 43 -45.12 27.46 5.42
CA LEU A 43 -46.11 28.11 6.34
C LEU A 43 -47.03 29.14 5.62
N LEU A 44 -46.61 29.72 4.51
CA LEU A 44 -47.42 30.62 3.71
C LEU A 44 -48.38 29.90 2.74
N SER A 45 -48.17 28.58 2.55
CA SER A 45 -49.00 27.74 1.68
C SER A 45 -49.79 26.72 2.51
N ASP A 46 -49.60 25.43 2.25
CA ASP A 46 -50.37 24.34 2.83
C ASP A 46 -49.74 23.73 4.12
N ASN A 47 -48.76 24.41 4.71
CA ASN A 47 -47.91 23.91 5.81
C ASN A 47 -47.15 22.59 5.49
N LYS A 48 -47.03 22.23 4.23
CA LYS A 48 -46.37 20.99 3.80
C LYS A 48 -44.95 21.23 3.33
N VAL A 49 -44.08 20.33 3.71
CA VAL A 49 -42.67 20.30 3.30
C VAL A 49 -42.26 18.88 2.96
N PHE A 50 -41.43 18.70 1.95
CA PHE A 50 -40.83 17.39 1.65
C PHE A 50 -39.49 17.26 2.32
N LEU A 51 -39.33 16.25 3.17
CA LEU A 51 -38.14 15.97 3.93
C LEU A 51 -37.31 14.90 3.20
N ALA A 52 -36.16 15.28 2.67
CA ALA A 52 -35.22 14.36 2.01
C ALA A 52 -33.92 14.25 2.81
N THR A 53 -33.48 13.03 3.09
CA THR A 53 -32.21 12.78 3.78
C THR A 53 -31.04 12.93 2.81
N GLN A 54 -29.95 13.57 3.23
CA GLN A 54 -28.71 13.64 2.48
C GLN A 54 -27.97 12.30 2.49
N LYS A 55 -27.40 11.91 1.35
CA LYS A 55 -26.56 10.69 1.23
C LYS A 55 -25.26 10.83 2.01
N GLU A 56 -24.63 12.00 1.93
CA GLU A 56 -23.40 12.31 2.67
C GLU A 56 -23.57 13.51 3.60
N MET A 57 -23.10 13.36 4.85
CA MET A 57 -23.24 14.43 5.87
C MET A 57 -22.27 15.59 5.67
N THR A 58 -21.24 15.43 4.85
CA THR A 58 -20.18 16.42 4.65
C THR A 58 -20.57 17.55 3.69
N VAL A 59 -21.58 17.34 2.85
CA VAL A 59 -22.02 18.29 1.85
C VAL A 59 -22.80 19.44 2.51
N GLU A 60 -22.32 20.67 2.38
CA GLU A 60 -22.98 21.84 2.97
C GLU A 60 -24.16 22.35 2.15
N THR A 61 -24.05 22.32 0.84
CA THR A 61 -25.10 22.72 -0.12
C THR A 61 -25.45 21.53 -1.00
N PRO A 62 -26.37 20.65 -0.55
CA PRO A 62 -26.74 19.46 -1.33
C PRO A 62 -27.53 19.85 -2.59
N ASP A 63 -27.19 19.21 -3.69
CA ASP A 63 -27.92 19.22 -4.94
C ASP A 63 -28.83 17.99 -5.11
N GLU A 64 -29.39 17.79 -6.30
CA GLU A 64 -30.30 16.69 -6.61
C GLU A 64 -29.63 15.32 -6.38
N ASP A 65 -28.37 15.18 -6.76
CA ASP A 65 -27.62 13.91 -6.65
C ASP A 65 -27.23 13.55 -5.22
N ASP A 66 -27.15 14.53 -4.34
CA ASP A 66 -26.79 14.36 -2.93
C ASP A 66 -27.95 13.89 -2.05
N LEU A 67 -29.18 13.85 -2.56
CA LEU A 67 -30.37 13.52 -1.81
C LEU A 67 -30.90 12.13 -2.19
N TYR A 68 -31.61 11.49 -1.25
CA TYR A 68 -32.37 10.31 -1.56
C TYR A 68 -33.68 10.67 -2.25
N ASN A 69 -34.09 9.89 -3.26
CA ASN A 69 -35.29 10.15 -4.05
C ASN A 69 -36.60 9.84 -3.28
N ILE A 70 -36.49 9.10 -2.20
CA ILE A 70 -37.63 8.76 -1.33
C ILE A 70 -37.43 9.49 0.00
N GLY A 71 -38.46 10.20 0.40
CA GLY A 71 -38.50 10.95 1.62
C GLY A 71 -39.88 10.94 2.26
N THR A 72 -40.11 11.86 3.17
CA THR A 72 -41.38 11.98 3.89
C THR A 72 -42.01 13.34 3.63
N LEU A 73 -43.24 13.34 3.17
CA LEU A 73 -44.08 14.54 3.15
C LEU A 73 -44.49 14.81 4.61
N ALA A 74 -44.25 16.03 5.10
CA ALA A 74 -44.49 16.40 6.49
C ALA A 74 -45.22 17.73 6.61
N ASN A 75 -45.97 17.86 7.72
CA ASN A 75 -46.57 19.13 8.14
C ASN A 75 -45.58 19.90 9.02
N VAL A 76 -45.54 21.19 8.85
CA VAL A 76 -44.86 22.16 9.72
C VAL A 76 -45.86 22.68 10.74
N ASN A 77 -45.80 22.18 12.00
CA ASN A 77 -46.77 22.51 13.01
C ASN A 77 -46.41 23.78 13.82
N GLN A 78 -45.11 23.98 14.10
CA GLN A 78 -44.65 25.11 14.91
C GLN A 78 -43.23 25.50 14.50
N MET A 79 -42.93 26.80 14.49
CA MET A 79 -41.58 27.34 14.18
C MET A 79 -41.20 28.38 15.26
N ILE A 80 -40.03 28.21 15.86
CA ILE A 80 -39.48 29.07 16.90
C ILE A 80 -38.09 29.55 16.51
N LYS A 81 -37.87 30.87 16.44
CA LYS A 81 -36.52 31.44 16.21
C LYS A 81 -35.72 31.40 17.51
N LEU A 82 -34.56 30.79 17.47
CA LEU A 82 -33.62 30.70 18.61
C LEU A 82 -32.67 31.91 18.61
N PRO A 83 -32.11 32.27 19.80
CA PRO A 83 -31.21 33.44 19.91
C PRO A 83 -29.93 33.36 19.08
N ASN A 84 -29.50 32.14 18.68
CA ASN A 84 -28.32 31.88 17.85
C ASN A 84 -28.57 31.99 16.33
N GLY A 85 -29.78 32.42 15.91
CA GLY A 85 -30.14 32.56 14.50
C GLY A 85 -30.65 31.28 13.84
N THR A 86 -30.60 30.10 14.50
CA THR A 86 -31.24 28.90 14.00
C THR A 86 -32.75 28.89 14.27
N ILE A 87 -33.46 28.14 13.47
CA ILE A 87 -34.92 27.99 13.63
C ILE A 87 -35.17 26.55 14.09
N ARG A 88 -35.88 26.42 15.19
CA ARG A 88 -36.43 25.13 15.67
C ARG A 88 -37.82 24.96 15.11
N VAL A 89 -38.03 23.91 14.36
CA VAL A 89 -39.33 23.60 13.74
C VAL A 89 -39.84 22.25 14.27
N LEU A 90 -41.12 22.22 14.60
CA LEU A 90 -41.82 20.96 14.90
C LEU A 90 -42.45 20.46 13.59
N VAL A 91 -41.96 19.31 13.15
CA VAL A 91 -42.47 18.64 11.95
C VAL A 91 -43.19 17.33 12.33
N GLU A 92 -44.23 17.03 11.57
CA GLU A 92 -44.99 15.78 11.69
C GLU A 92 -44.99 15.10 10.32
N GLY A 93 -44.41 13.92 10.20
CA GLY A 93 -44.43 13.11 8.99
C GLY A 93 -45.86 12.67 8.65
N ILE A 94 -46.29 12.87 7.42
CA ILE A 94 -47.63 12.49 6.94
C ILE A 94 -47.57 11.12 6.25
N GLU A 95 -46.82 11.05 5.17
CA GLU A 95 -46.74 9.87 4.29
C GLU A 95 -45.41 9.80 3.54
N ARG A 96 -45.07 8.62 3.07
CA ARG A 96 -43.92 8.42 2.17
C ARG A 96 -44.21 9.03 0.82
N ALA A 97 -43.22 9.65 0.22
CA ALA A 97 -43.34 10.14 -1.14
C ALA A 97 -42.03 10.00 -1.91
N THR A 98 -42.18 9.78 -3.20
CA THR A 98 -41.09 9.92 -4.15
C THR A 98 -41.20 11.30 -4.80
N TRP A 99 -40.07 11.90 -5.08
CA TRP A 99 -40.07 13.11 -5.93
C TRP A 99 -39.53 12.79 -7.32
N SER A 100 -40.08 13.46 -8.32
CA SER A 100 -39.83 13.18 -9.73
C SER A 100 -39.23 14.35 -10.51
N SER A 101 -39.29 15.57 -9.96
CA SER A 101 -38.72 16.77 -10.58
C SER A 101 -38.19 17.70 -9.51
N TYR A 102 -36.90 18.07 -9.63
CA TYR A 102 -36.26 19.07 -8.80
C TYR A 102 -36.21 20.41 -9.53
N THR A 103 -36.68 21.45 -8.90
CA THR A 103 -36.63 22.80 -9.44
C THR A 103 -35.87 23.70 -8.47
N GLU A 104 -34.71 24.17 -8.88
CA GLU A 104 -33.92 25.11 -8.11
C GLU A 104 -34.47 26.54 -8.25
N GLY A 105 -34.98 27.07 -7.15
CA GLY A 105 -35.41 28.48 -7.08
C GLY A 105 -34.30 29.37 -6.48
N ASP A 106 -34.43 30.71 -6.67
CA ASP A 106 -33.45 31.68 -6.15
C ASP A 106 -33.26 31.60 -4.62
N LYS A 107 -34.32 31.27 -3.87
CA LYS A 107 -34.28 31.25 -2.40
C LYS A 107 -34.40 29.85 -1.79
N TYR A 108 -35.12 28.94 -2.41
CA TYR A 108 -35.32 27.54 -1.93
C TYR A 108 -35.61 26.64 -3.13
N ALA A 109 -35.44 25.33 -2.93
CA ALA A 109 -35.75 24.30 -3.93
C ALA A 109 -37.18 23.78 -3.74
N THR A 110 -37.84 23.40 -4.82
CA THR A 110 -39.14 22.73 -4.81
C THR A 110 -39.08 21.42 -5.55
N VAL A 111 -39.92 20.48 -5.13
CA VAL A 111 -40.02 19.15 -5.75
C VAL A 111 -41.49 18.82 -6.08
N ILE A 112 -41.66 18.08 -7.16
CA ILE A 112 -42.97 17.47 -7.47
C ILE A 112 -43.01 16.11 -6.78
N THR A 113 -43.90 15.95 -5.83
CA THR A 113 -44.00 14.72 -5.02
C THR A 113 -45.16 13.86 -5.48
N LYS A 114 -44.91 12.53 -5.48
CA LYS A 114 -45.92 11.52 -5.65
C LYS A 114 -45.99 10.71 -4.36
N SER A 115 -47.03 10.97 -3.58
CA SER A 115 -47.22 10.27 -2.31
C SER A 115 -47.81 8.88 -2.47
N SER A 116 -47.49 7.99 -1.57
CA SER A 116 -48.04 6.65 -1.48
C SER A 116 -48.48 6.40 -0.06
N LYS A 117 -49.79 6.17 0.12
CA LYS A 117 -50.33 5.75 1.42
C LYS A 117 -50.20 4.25 1.55
N ASP A 118 -49.81 3.80 2.75
CA ASP A 118 -49.81 2.39 3.07
C ASP A 118 -51.23 1.81 2.87
N GLU A 119 -51.37 0.70 2.15
CA GLU A 119 -52.66 0.00 2.01
C GLU A 119 -53.02 -0.62 3.36
N ILE A 120 -54.24 -0.33 3.85
CA ILE A 120 -54.66 -0.66 5.23
C ILE A 120 -55.38 -2.02 5.26
N GLU A 121 -55.14 -2.96 4.41
CA GLU A 121 -55.69 -4.31 4.55
C GLU A 121 -54.92 -5.12 5.60
N LYS A 122 -55.50 -5.25 6.79
CA LYS A 122 -54.94 -6.14 7.84
C LYS A 122 -55.14 -7.60 7.40
N THR A 123 -54.13 -8.20 6.85
CA THR A 123 -54.12 -9.63 6.58
C THR A 123 -53.67 -10.41 7.84
N PRO A 124 -54.07 -11.71 7.96
CA PRO A 124 -53.56 -12.55 9.07
C PRO A 124 -52.01 -12.64 9.10
N GLU A 125 -51.37 -12.49 7.96
CA GLU A 125 -49.90 -12.43 7.87
C GLU A 125 -49.31 -11.18 8.49
N HIS A 126 -49.91 -10.00 8.27
CA HIS A 126 -49.50 -8.76 8.92
C HIS A 126 -49.64 -8.88 10.44
N GLU A 127 -50.73 -9.47 10.92
CA GLU A 127 -50.93 -9.64 12.35
C GLU A 127 -49.91 -10.59 12.99
N ALA A 128 -49.52 -11.65 12.31
CA ALA A 128 -48.48 -12.56 12.74
C ALA A 128 -47.08 -11.86 12.80
N LEU A 129 -46.77 -11.08 11.79
CA LEU A 129 -45.51 -10.34 11.72
C LEU A 129 -45.44 -9.23 12.78
N MET A 130 -46.56 -8.53 13.04
CA MET A 130 -46.63 -7.53 14.12
C MET A 130 -46.36 -8.16 15.47
N ARG A 131 -47.00 -9.29 15.80
CA ARG A 131 -46.77 -10.01 17.06
C ARG A 131 -45.31 -10.46 17.18
N LEU A 132 -44.74 -11.00 16.12
CA LEU A 132 -43.34 -11.40 16.10
C LEU A 132 -42.40 -10.19 16.27
N LEU A 133 -42.68 -9.08 15.59
CA LEU A 133 -41.90 -7.84 15.69
C LEU A 133 -41.93 -7.31 17.14
N LEU A 134 -43.12 -7.24 17.78
CA LEU A 134 -43.28 -6.81 19.18
C LEU A 134 -42.56 -7.75 20.16
N GLN A 135 -42.62 -9.06 19.91
CA GLN A 135 -41.90 -10.03 20.74
C GLN A 135 -40.38 -9.87 20.68
N TYR A 136 -39.83 -9.66 19.48
CA TYR A 136 -38.39 -9.42 19.30
C TYR A 136 -37.98 -8.04 19.85
N PHE A 137 -38.81 -7.01 19.66
CA PHE A 137 -38.56 -5.68 20.17
C PHE A 137 -38.62 -5.65 21.73
N GLU A 138 -39.54 -6.33 22.35
CA GLU A 138 -39.60 -6.48 23.81
C GLU A 138 -38.33 -7.14 24.40
N LYS A 139 -37.88 -8.23 23.74
CA LYS A 139 -36.64 -8.88 24.17
C LYS A 139 -35.43 -7.96 23.97
N TYR A 140 -35.41 -7.21 22.87
CA TYR A 140 -34.34 -6.26 22.57
C TYR A 140 -34.27 -5.13 23.60
N THR A 141 -35.41 -4.53 24.02
CA THR A 141 -35.46 -3.47 25.04
C THR A 141 -35.01 -3.96 26.42
N LYS A 142 -35.25 -5.24 26.77
CA LYS A 142 -34.79 -5.85 28.02
C LYS A 142 -33.28 -6.11 28.07
N ILE A 143 -32.63 -6.29 26.93
CA ILE A 143 -31.21 -6.63 26.83
C ILE A 143 -30.37 -5.40 26.46
N SER A 144 -30.88 -4.55 25.62
CA SER A 144 -30.18 -3.37 25.09
C SER A 144 -30.24 -2.21 26.11
N LYS A 145 -29.08 -1.58 26.35
CA LYS A 145 -29.01 -0.34 27.15
C LYS A 145 -29.38 0.92 26.33
N LYS A 146 -29.67 0.79 25.07
CA LYS A 146 -29.90 1.90 24.15
C LYS A 146 -31.35 2.28 23.95
N VAL A 147 -32.28 1.36 24.27
CA VAL A 147 -33.72 1.57 24.15
C VAL A 147 -34.36 1.18 25.49
N THR A 148 -35.21 2.04 26.03
CA THR A 148 -35.85 1.80 27.33
C THR A 148 -37.10 0.94 27.21
N THR A 149 -37.52 0.32 28.35
CA THR A 149 -38.77 -0.46 28.38
C THR A 149 -40.00 0.42 28.19
N GLU A 150 -39.98 1.70 28.59
CA GLU A 150 -41.05 2.67 28.32
C GLU A 150 -41.32 2.87 26.81
N THR A 151 -40.29 2.69 25.98
CA THR A 151 -40.44 2.74 24.54
C THR A 151 -41.26 1.57 23.99
N TYR A 152 -41.17 0.39 24.63
CA TYR A 152 -41.99 -0.75 24.27
C TYR A 152 -43.48 -0.48 24.53
N ASP A 153 -43.82 0.11 25.67
CA ASP A 153 -45.20 0.43 26.00
C ASP A 153 -45.85 1.39 25.00
N THR A 154 -45.07 2.37 24.50
CA THR A 154 -45.52 3.31 23.49
C THR A 154 -45.74 2.63 22.10
N VAL A 155 -44.98 1.60 21.80
CA VAL A 155 -45.03 0.90 20.49
C VAL A 155 -46.09 -0.22 20.53
N SER A 156 -46.32 -0.87 21.68
CA SER A 156 -47.24 -1.99 21.81
C SER A 156 -48.70 -1.64 21.53
N ASP A 157 -49.09 -0.37 21.75
CA ASP A 157 -50.46 0.10 21.57
C ASP A 157 -50.77 0.45 20.07
N ILE A 158 -49.79 0.31 19.18
CA ILE A 158 -49.96 0.64 17.76
C ILE A 158 -50.64 -0.55 17.05
N GLU A 159 -51.84 -0.33 16.56
CA GLU A 159 -52.62 -1.33 15.83
C GLU A 159 -52.40 -1.37 14.33
N GLU A 160 -51.82 -0.31 13.75
CA GLU A 160 -51.60 -0.16 12.33
C GLU A 160 -50.23 -0.73 11.90
N PRO A 161 -50.17 -1.73 10.97
CA PRO A 161 -48.92 -2.45 10.68
C PRO A 161 -47.80 -1.54 10.16
N GLY A 162 -48.12 -0.60 9.26
CA GLY A 162 -47.15 0.33 8.68
C GLY A 162 -46.59 1.29 9.72
N ARG A 163 -47.47 1.83 10.57
CA ARG A 163 -47.09 2.74 11.69
C ARG A 163 -46.22 2.02 12.72
N LEU A 164 -46.58 0.76 13.07
CA LEU A 164 -45.79 -0.06 13.98
C LEU A 164 -44.35 -0.25 13.43
N ALA A 165 -44.23 -0.63 12.16
CA ALA A 165 -42.91 -0.82 11.52
C ALA A 165 -42.07 0.46 11.55
N ASP A 166 -42.66 1.59 11.21
CA ASP A 166 -41.95 2.87 11.17
C ASP A 166 -41.51 3.33 12.55
N MET A 167 -42.39 3.15 13.56
CA MET A 167 -42.07 3.51 14.92
C MET A 167 -40.94 2.65 15.49
N VAL A 168 -40.99 1.32 15.29
CA VAL A 168 -39.89 0.43 15.70
C VAL A 168 -38.57 0.83 14.99
N ALA A 169 -38.61 1.07 13.67
CA ALA A 169 -37.43 1.50 12.92
C ALA A 169 -36.81 2.82 13.43
N SER A 170 -37.67 3.75 13.89
CA SER A 170 -37.21 5.02 14.43
C SER A 170 -36.40 4.87 15.73
N TYR A 171 -36.83 3.97 16.62
CA TYR A 171 -36.20 3.72 17.92
C TYR A 171 -34.96 2.82 17.82
N LEU A 172 -34.84 2.02 16.80
CA LEU A 172 -33.65 1.17 16.63
C LEU A 172 -32.40 2.01 16.30
N PRO A 173 -31.23 1.69 16.86
CA PRO A 173 -29.97 2.37 16.59
C PRO A 173 -29.37 1.93 15.27
N LEU A 174 -30.15 2.01 14.21
CA LEU A 174 -29.75 1.69 12.85
C LEU A 174 -28.87 2.78 12.24
N LYS A 175 -27.97 2.40 11.34
CA LYS A 175 -27.25 3.37 10.49
C LYS A 175 -28.27 4.10 9.60
N MET A 176 -27.95 5.35 9.22
CA MET A 176 -28.84 6.18 8.40
C MET A 176 -29.24 5.49 7.10
N SER A 177 -28.31 4.83 6.41
CA SER A 177 -28.59 4.06 5.20
C SER A 177 -29.62 2.93 5.43
N ALA A 178 -29.56 2.24 6.56
CA ALA A 178 -30.52 1.19 6.89
C ALA A 178 -31.90 1.76 7.27
N LYS A 179 -31.97 2.94 7.91
CA LYS A 179 -33.23 3.63 8.15
C LYS A 179 -33.85 4.11 6.83
N GLN A 180 -33.02 4.57 5.91
CA GLN A 180 -33.46 4.96 4.58
C GLN A 180 -33.99 3.76 3.77
N GLU A 181 -33.33 2.63 3.85
CA GLU A 181 -33.79 1.37 3.23
C GLU A 181 -35.22 1.01 3.72
N VAL A 182 -35.48 1.13 5.03
CA VAL A 182 -36.82 0.89 5.59
C VAL A 182 -37.84 1.93 5.08
N LEU A 183 -37.44 3.19 4.93
CA LEU A 183 -38.32 4.22 4.37
C LEU A 183 -38.63 3.95 2.90
N GLU A 184 -37.72 3.36 2.15
CA GLU A 184 -37.88 3.03 0.73
C GLU A 184 -38.78 1.81 0.46
N MET A 185 -39.06 1.00 1.51
CA MET A 185 -39.95 -0.15 1.42
C MET A 185 -41.41 0.32 1.50
N PHE A 186 -42.10 0.46 0.37
CA PHE A 186 -43.51 0.84 0.31
C PHE A 186 -44.43 -0.30 0.74
N ASP A 187 -44.06 -1.56 0.49
CA ASP A 187 -44.83 -2.72 0.94
C ASP A 187 -44.65 -2.95 2.47
N VAL A 188 -45.74 -2.90 3.20
CA VAL A 188 -45.77 -3.02 4.66
C VAL A 188 -45.30 -4.39 5.14
N LYS A 189 -45.63 -5.46 4.39
CA LYS A 189 -45.20 -6.82 4.74
C LYS A 189 -43.68 -6.94 4.67
N THR A 190 -43.08 -6.52 3.58
CA THR A 190 -41.63 -6.53 3.36
C THR A 190 -40.91 -5.74 4.44
N ARG A 191 -41.47 -4.61 4.88
CA ARG A 191 -40.93 -3.76 5.93
C ARG A 191 -40.94 -4.44 7.29
N LEU A 192 -42.06 -5.10 7.63
CA LEU A 192 -42.18 -5.88 8.87
C LEU A 192 -41.20 -7.07 8.87
N GLU A 193 -41.10 -7.82 7.77
CA GLU A 193 -40.18 -8.95 7.64
C GLU A 193 -38.73 -8.51 7.80
N TRP A 194 -38.35 -7.40 7.18
CA TRP A 194 -37.00 -6.84 7.30
C TRP A 194 -36.66 -6.50 8.77
N LEU A 195 -37.57 -5.86 9.46
CA LEU A 195 -37.38 -5.48 10.88
C LEU A 195 -37.31 -6.69 11.80
N VAL A 196 -38.16 -7.71 11.57
CA VAL A 196 -38.14 -8.97 12.32
C VAL A 196 -36.78 -9.65 12.16
N ASN A 197 -36.31 -9.79 10.92
CA ASN A 197 -35.01 -10.40 10.63
C ASN A 197 -33.86 -9.59 11.26
N ARG A 198 -33.94 -8.26 11.19
CA ARG A 198 -32.92 -7.38 11.76
C ARG A 198 -32.84 -7.50 13.27
N LEU A 199 -33.97 -7.50 13.96
CA LEU A 199 -34.04 -7.67 15.43
C LEU A 199 -33.62 -9.07 15.88
N HIS A 200 -33.95 -10.10 15.09
CA HIS A 200 -33.48 -11.45 15.36
C HIS A 200 -31.97 -11.56 15.36
N ASN A 201 -31.34 -11.05 14.30
CA ASN A 201 -29.87 -11.05 14.18
C ASN A 201 -29.20 -10.23 15.30
N GLU A 202 -29.78 -9.09 15.66
CA GLU A 202 -29.25 -8.23 16.72
C GLU A 202 -29.36 -8.92 18.12
N GLN A 203 -30.42 -9.70 18.35
CA GLN A 203 -30.53 -10.51 19.54
C GLN A 203 -29.46 -11.60 19.65
N GLU A 204 -29.19 -12.29 18.57
CA GLU A 204 -28.10 -13.29 18.56
C GLU A 204 -26.75 -12.68 18.90
N VAL A 205 -26.46 -11.48 18.39
CA VAL A 205 -25.24 -10.73 18.73
C VAL A 205 -25.21 -10.37 20.21
N LEU A 206 -26.30 -9.81 20.76
CA LEU A 206 -26.40 -9.42 22.17
C LEU A 206 -26.30 -10.61 23.11
N ASP A 207 -26.88 -11.76 22.76
CA ASP A 207 -26.74 -12.99 23.54
C ASP A 207 -25.30 -13.53 23.50
N MET A 208 -24.61 -13.39 22.38
CA MET A 208 -23.20 -13.75 22.26
C MET A 208 -22.33 -12.80 23.11
N GLU A 209 -22.56 -11.49 23.05
CA GLU A 209 -21.88 -10.49 23.90
C GLU A 209 -22.07 -10.78 25.38
N LYS A 210 -23.30 -11.16 25.80
CA LYS A 210 -23.61 -11.54 27.20
C LYS A 210 -22.83 -12.78 27.61
N LYS A 211 -22.75 -13.80 26.76
CA LYS A 211 -21.95 -15.01 27.00
C LYS A 211 -20.45 -14.71 27.09
N ILE A 212 -19.94 -13.85 26.21
CA ILE A 212 -18.54 -13.42 26.22
C ILE A 212 -18.27 -12.61 27.53
N SER A 213 -19.12 -11.66 27.85
CA SER A 213 -18.99 -10.84 29.05
C SER A 213 -19.02 -11.69 30.33
N ALA A 214 -19.88 -12.70 30.39
CA ALA A 214 -19.92 -13.65 31.51
C ALA A 214 -18.63 -14.46 31.62
N ARG A 215 -18.04 -14.93 30.47
CA ARG A 215 -16.75 -15.63 30.44
C ARG A 215 -15.61 -14.72 30.90
N VAL A 216 -15.59 -13.47 30.40
CA VAL A 216 -14.59 -12.47 30.81
C VAL A 216 -14.68 -12.18 32.29
N LYS A 217 -15.90 -12.00 32.83
CA LYS A 217 -16.14 -11.80 34.29
C LYS A 217 -15.64 -12.98 35.08
N GLN A 218 -15.95 -14.21 34.68
CA GLN A 218 -15.49 -15.43 35.33
C GLN A 218 -13.96 -15.57 35.27
N ALA A 219 -13.32 -15.21 34.13
CA ALA A 219 -11.90 -15.18 34.02
C ALA A 219 -11.26 -14.12 34.93
N MET A 220 -11.87 -12.93 35.03
CA MET A 220 -11.41 -11.87 35.94
C MET A 220 -11.54 -12.28 37.41
N GLU A 221 -12.67 -12.90 37.79
CA GLU A 221 -12.85 -13.42 39.16
C GLU A 221 -11.84 -14.51 39.50
N ARG A 222 -11.52 -15.38 38.54
CA ARG A 222 -10.46 -16.39 38.66
C ARG A 222 -9.10 -15.74 38.84
N THR A 223 -8.76 -14.76 37.99
CA THR A 223 -7.51 -14.00 38.08
C THR A 223 -7.41 -13.22 39.38
N GLN A 224 -8.52 -12.64 39.86
CA GLN A 224 -8.57 -11.91 41.13
C GLN A 224 -8.40 -12.85 42.32
N LYS A 225 -8.97 -14.06 42.27
CA LYS A 225 -8.78 -15.11 43.27
C LYS A 225 -7.35 -15.64 43.26
N GLU A 226 -6.73 -15.85 42.05
CA GLU A 226 -5.33 -16.20 41.92
C GLU A 226 -4.43 -15.08 42.45
N PHE A 227 -4.75 -13.84 42.17
CA PHE A 227 -4.06 -12.67 42.72
C PHE A 227 -4.14 -12.62 44.24
N TYR A 228 -5.35 -12.81 44.82
CA TYR A 228 -5.55 -12.83 46.26
C TYR A 228 -4.78 -14.00 46.92
N LEU A 229 -4.79 -15.17 46.31
CA LEU A 229 -4.01 -16.32 46.79
C LEU A 229 -2.50 -16.10 46.67
N ARG A 230 -2.06 -15.41 45.58
CA ARG A 230 -0.66 -15.00 45.45
C ARG A 230 -0.28 -13.94 46.46
N GLU A 231 -1.15 -12.98 46.76
CA GLU A 231 -0.90 -11.99 47.80
C GLU A 231 -0.89 -12.61 49.22
N GLN A 232 -1.76 -13.59 49.49
CA GLN A 232 -1.66 -14.37 50.73
C GLN A 232 -0.36 -15.19 50.79
N MET A 233 0.01 -15.87 49.71
CA MET A 233 1.28 -16.59 49.63
C MET A 233 2.46 -15.65 49.82
N LYS A 234 2.39 -14.45 49.28
CA LYS A 234 3.41 -13.41 49.35
C LYS A 234 3.47 -12.79 50.78
N ALA A 235 2.32 -12.58 51.41
CA ALA A 235 2.28 -12.17 52.81
C ALA A 235 2.88 -13.25 53.73
N ILE A 236 2.58 -14.51 53.49
CA ILE A 236 3.16 -15.66 54.20
C ILE A 236 4.67 -15.78 53.90
N GLN A 237 5.10 -15.59 52.66
CA GLN A 237 6.52 -15.56 52.28
C GLN A 237 7.26 -14.35 52.91
N THR A 238 6.58 -13.19 53.02
CA THR A 238 7.15 -12.01 53.67
C THR A 238 7.28 -12.18 55.16
N GLU A 239 6.34 -12.87 55.81
CA GLU A 239 6.43 -13.25 57.23
C GLU A 239 7.46 -14.38 57.52
N LEU A 240 7.66 -15.30 56.53
CA LEU A 240 8.65 -16.38 56.63
C LEU A 240 10.07 -15.97 56.21
N GLY A 241 10.31 -14.69 55.87
CA GLY A 241 11.67 -14.18 55.67
C GLY A 241 12.20 -14.23 54.23
N ASP A 242 11.37 -13.90 53.21
CA ASP A 242 11.75 -13.87 51.79
C ASP A 242 12.71 -12.70 51.41
N ARG A 243 13.54 -12.29 52.38
CA ARG A 243 14.74 -11.47 52.11
C ARG A 243 15.81 -12.22 51.31
N GLU A 244 15.83 -13.54 51.41
CA GLU A 244 16.84 -14.36 50.72
C GLU A 244 16.66 -14.39 49.19
N GLY A 245 15.44 -14.44 48.65
CA GLY A 245 15.18 -14.49 47.22
C GLY A 245 15.61 -13.21 46.49
N LYS A 246 15.20 -12.04 47.02
CA LYS A 246 15.55 -10.76 46.39
C LYS A 246 17.02 -10.37 46.58
N THR A 247 17.59 -10.68 47.71
CA THR A 247 19.03 -10.47 48.00
C THR A 247 19.89 -11.35 47.12
N GLY A 248 19.46 -12.60 46.84
CA GLY A 248 20.10 -13.48 45.89
C GLY A 248 20.06 -12.92 44.45
N GLU A 249 18.88 -12.45 44.00
CA GLU A 249 18.71 -11.85 42.69
C GLU A 249 19.55 -10.57 42.50
N VAL A 250 19.56 -9.67 43.48
CA VAL A 250 20.40 -8.47 43.48
C VAL A 250 21.89 -8.83 43.40
N SER A 251 22.32 -9.87 44.13
CA SER A 251 23.70 -10.34 44.05
C SER A 251 24.06 -10.91 42.70
N GLU A 252 23.14 -11.64 42.05
CA GLU A 252 23.33 -12.15 40.69
C GLU A 252 23.40 -11.02 39.67
N LEU A 253 22.48 -10.04 39.76
CA LEU A 253 22.50 -8.87 38.87
C LEU A 253 23.80 -8.08 39.04
N ARG A 254 24.29 -7.88 40.24
CA ARG A 254 25.57 -7.19 40.48
C ARG A 254 26.72 -7.92 39.79
N LYS A 255 26.78 -9.25 39.90
CA LYS A 255 27.79 -10.07 39.21
C LYS A 255 27.67 -9.98 37.67
N LEU A 256 26.44 -9.87 37.15
CA LEU A 256 26.21 -9.73 35.71
C LEU A 256 26.64 -8.33 35.24
N ILE A 257 26.35 -7.27 36.00
CA ILE A 257 26.79 -5.88 35.73
C ILE A 257 28.34 -5.86 35.68
N ASP A 258 29.02 -6.44 36.70
CA ASP A 258 30.50 -6.45 36.78
C ASP A 258 31.12 -7.23 35.60
N LYS A 259 30.45 -8.26 35.09
CA LYS A 259 30.93 -9.08 33.95
C LYS A 259 30.57 -8.53 32.57
N SER A 260 29.64 -7.60 32.49
CA SER A 260 29.12 -7.12 31.22
C SER A 260 30.12 -6.33 30.36
N GLY A 261 31.15 -5.78 30.98
CA GLY A 261 32.16 -4.95 30.28
C GLY A 261 31.67 -3.58 29.86
N MET A 262 30.55 -3.09 30.44
CA MET A 262 30.02 -1.78 30.14
C MET A 262 30.96 -0.66 30.58
N PRO A 263 30.94 0.54 29.98
CA PRO A 263 31.72 1.69 30.38
C PRO A 263 31.47 2.09 31.85
N GLU A 264 32.48 2.69 32.51
CA GLU A 264 32.40 3.06 33.92
C GLU A 264 31.23 4.01 34.23
N SER A 265 30.88 4.92 33.31
CA SER A 265 29.71 5.81 33.41
C SER A 265 28.41 5.00 33.50
N THR A 266 28.19 4.11 32.55
CA THR A 266 26.99 3.26 32.45
C THR A 266 26.94 2.26 33.63
N MET A 267 28.07 1.72 34.06
CA MET A 267 28.17 0.85 35.23
C MET A 267 27.69 1.56 36.49
N LYS A 268 28.10 2.82 36.69
CA LYS A 268 27.64 3.65 37.83
C LYS A 268 26.09 3.83 37.80
N VAL A 269 25.54 4.05 36.62
CA VAL A 269 24.08 4.19 36.46
C VAL A 269 23.39 2.85 36.74
N ALA A 270 23.89 1.76 36.20
CA ALA A 270 23.35 0.41 36.44
C ALA A 270 23.36 0.03 37.92
N LEU A 271 24.47 0.30 38.64
CA LEU A 271 24.59 0.05 40.07
C LEU A 271 23.64 0.94 40.89
N LYS A 272 23.49 2.20 40.52
CA LYS A 272 22.53 3.11 41.17
C LYS A 272 21.07 2.64 41.00
N GLU A 273 20.71 2.19 39.81
CA GLU A 273 19.38 1.63 39.57
C GLU A 273 19.21 0.28 40.30
N LEU A 274 20.25 -0.53 40.41
CA LEU A 274 20.24 -1.77 41.20
C LEU A 274 20.02 -1.49 42.69
N ASP A 275 20.68 -0.48 43.26
CA ASP A 275 20.48 -0.06 44.66
C ASP A 275 19.06 0.49 44.87
N ARG A 276 18.48 1.12 43.87
CA ARG A 276 17.08 1.56 43.87
C ARG A 276 16.12 0.37 43.79
N TYR A 277 16.41 -0.62 42.94
CA TYR A 277 15.66 -1.87 42.82
C TYR A 277 15.64 -2.63 44.16
N GLU A 278 16.78 -2.71 44.85
CA GLU A 278 16.90 -3.37 46.16
C GLU A 278 15.97 -2.75 47.22
N LYS A 279 15.85 -1.40 47.21
CA LYS A 279 15.06 -0.65 48.19
C LYS A 279 13.56 -0.67 47.94
N LEU A 280 13.12 -0.92 46.70
CA LEU A 280 11.72 -0.93 46.31
C LEU A 280 11.03 -2.23 46.74
N PRO A 281 9.75 -2.19 47.17
CA PRO A 281 8.97 -3.40 47.35
C PRO A 281 8.86 -4.21 46.04
N ALA A 282 8.95 -5.54 46.12
CA ALA A 282 8.86 -6.41 44.94
C ALA A 282 7.54 -6.25 44.15
N ALA A 283 6.46 -5.84 44.83
CA ALA A 283 5.14 -5.59 44.24
C ALA A 283 5.01 -4.22 43.54
N ALA A 284 5.98 -3.33 43.67
CA ALA A 284 5.92 -2.03 43.03
C ALA A 284 6.08 -2.18 41.51
N ALA A 285 5.18 -1.55 40.73
CA ALA A 285 5.25 -1.55 39.26
C ALA A 285 6.59 -1.01 38.74
N GLU A 286 7.16 -0.05 39.42
CA GLU A 286 8.46 0.55 39.16
C GLU A 286 9.63 -0.48 39.29
N SER A 287 9.47 -1.49 40.16
CA SER A 287 10.46 -2.58 40.32
C SER A 287 10.66 -3.35 39.01
N GLY A 288 9.58 -3.66 38.30
CA GLY A 288 9.62 -4.32 36.99
C GLY A 288 10.27 -3.45 35.89
N VAL A 289 10.03 -2.14 35.92
CA VAL A 289 10.63 -1.20 34.96
C VAL A 289 12.16 -1.13 35.16
N ILE A 290 12.60 -0.97 36.41
CA ILE A 290 14.04 -0.92 36.75
C ILE A 290 14.72 -2.25 36.41
N ARG A 291 14.07 -3.37 36.73
CA ARG A 291 14.61 -4.69 36.41
C ARG A 291 14.82 -4.86 34.90
N ASN A 292 13.79 -4.55 34.09
CA ASN A 292 13.90 -4.60 32.64
C ASN A 292 15.02 -3.69 32.11
N TYR A 293 15.18 -2.50 32.70
CA TYR A 293 16.25 -1.59 32.30
C TYR A 293 17.63 -2.19 32.54
N ILE A 294 17.89 -2.73 33.74
CA ILE A 294 19.14 -3.42 34.08
C ILE A 294 19.36 -4.61 33.14
N ASP A 295 18.33 -5.40 32.87
CA ASP A 295 18.43 -6.54 31.95
C ASP A 295 18.80 -6.13 30.53
N TRP A 296 18.35 -4.94 30.09
CA TRP A 296 18.77 -4.39 28.79
C TRP A 296 20.25 -3.99 28.82
N LEU A 297 20.71 -3.26 29.84
CA LEU A 297 22.12 -2.85 29.97
C LEU A 297 23.07 -4.05 30.03
N VAL A 298 22.73 -5.07 30.79
CA VAL A 298 23.53 -6.31 30.94
C VAL A 298 23.55 -7.14 29.67
N ALA A 299 22.45 -7.16 28.93
CA ALA A 299 22.32 -8.00 27.73
C ALA A 299 22.96 -7.37 26.48
N LEU A 300 23.35 -6.08 26.53
CA LEU A 300 24.04 -5.43 25.42
C LEU A 300 25.52 -5.86 25.36
N PRO A 301 26.06 -6.09 24.15
CA PRO A 301 27.48 -6.32 23.98
C PRO A 301 28.24 -5.00 24.11
N TRP A 302 29.11 -4.88 25.09
CA TRP A 302 29.91 -3.67 25.30
C TRP A 302 31.34 -3.81 24.82
N THR A 303 31.92 -5.01 24.92
CA THR A 303 33.33 -5.26 24.59
C THR A 303 33.53 -6.44 23.66
N GLU A 304 32.55 -7.35 23.59
CA GLU A 304 32.69 -8.58 22.80
C GLU A 304 32.64 -8.32 21.30
N SER A 305 33.75 -8.54 20.60
CA SER A 305 33.85 -8.46 19.15
C SER A 305 33.99 -9.82 18.47
N THR A 306 33.65 -9.88 17.22
CA THR A 306 34.00 -10.98 16.32
C THR A 306 35.33 -10.63 15.64
N PRO A 307 36.33 -11.52 15.60
CA PRO A 307 37.56 -11.26 14.87
C PRO A 307 37.27 -11.12 13.38
N ASP A 308 37.65 -9.97 12.79
CA ASP A 308 37.45 -9.72 11.38
C ASP A 308 38.35 -10.58 10.51
N ARG A 309 37.75 -11.23 9.53
CA ARG A 309 38.45 -12.01 8.51
C ARG A 309 38.51 -11.20 7.23
N MET A 310 39.48 -10.29 7.16
CA MET A 310 39.70 -9.43 5.99
C MET A 310 40.56 -10.16 4.93
N ASP A 311 39.94 -11.15 4.26
CA ASP A 311 40.55 -11.87 3.14
C ASP A 311 39.70 -11.65 1.87
N ILE A 312 40.23 -10.84 0.94
CA ILE A 312 39.56 -10.46 -0.32
C ILE A 312 39.29 -11.70 -1.18
N LYS A 313 40.25 -12.66 -1.26
CA LYS A 313 40.07 -13.88 -2.05
C LYS A 313 38.93 -14.73 -1.53
N ARG A 314 38.82 -14.80 -0.21
CA ARG A 314 37.71 -15.50 0.44
C ARG A 314 36.38 -14.76 0.18
N ALA A 315 36.36 -13.43 0.27
CA ALA A 315 35.18 -12.62 -0.02
C ALA A 315 34.72 -12.87 -1.47
N GLU A 316 35.63 -12.86 -2.42
CA GLU A 316 35.36 -13.17 -3.83
C GLU A 316 34.78 -14.59 -3.98
N THR A 317 35.39 -15.58 -3.33
CA THR A 317 34.90 -16.96 -3.37
C THR A 317 33.47 -17.08 -2.84
N ILE A 318 33.14 -16.41 -1.72
CA ILE A 318 31.80 -16.44 -1.11
C ILE A 318 30.80 -15.70 -2.04
N LEU A 319 31.15 -14.52 -2.56
CA LEU A 319 30.30 -13.78 -3.46
C LEU A 319 29.99 -14.57 -4.73
N ASN A 320 30.98 -15.23 -5.33
CA ASN A 320 30.82 -16.06 -6.51
C ASN A 320 30.05 -17.36 -6.23
N ARG A 321 30.20 -17.93 -5.05
CA ARG A 321 29.41 -19.10 -4.62
C ARG A 321 27.91 -18.77 -4.48
N ASP A 322 27.58 -17.61 -3.91
CA ASP A 322 26.24 -17.26 -3.50
C ASP A 322 25.44 -16.45 -4.54
N HIS A 323 26.15 -15.85 -5.53
CA HIS A 323 25.54 -14.97 -6.52
C HIS A 323 26.07 -15.26 -7.92
N ASP A 324 25.19 -15.80 -8.77
CA ASP A 324 25.44 -15.88 -10.22
C ASP A 324 25.22 -14.51 -10.88
N GLY A 325 26.10 -14.10 -11.77
CA GLY A 325 26.08 -12.77 -12.40
C GLY A 325 26.53 -11.65 -11.45
N LEU A 326 26.13 -10.42 -11.71
CA LEU A 326 26.44 -9.23 -10.92
C LEU A 326 27.94 -8.91 -10.81
N GLU A 327 28.75 -9.19 -11.84
CA GLU A 327 30.21 -9.09 -11.78
C GLU A 327 30.67 -7.67 -11.37
N SER A 328 30.12 -6.61 -12.00
CA SER A 328 30.44 -5.23 -11.64
C SER A 328 30.06 -4.86 -10.20
N VAL A 329 28.98 -5.43 -9.68
CA VAL A 329 28.52 -5.23 -8.28
C VAL A 329 29.47 -5.93 -7.30
N LYS A 330 29.86 -7.17 -7.62
CA LYS A 330 30.84 -7.93 -6.81
C LYS A 330 32.18 -7.21 -6.75
N GLU A 331 32.68 -6.71 -7.89
CA GLU A 331 33.92 -5.98 -7.97
C GLU A 331 33.89 -4.72 -7.10
N ARG A 332 32.82 -3.89 -7.20
CA ARG A 332 32.63 -2.72 -6.35
C ARG A 332 32.59 -3.07 -4.86
N VAL A 333 31.93 -4.17 -4.50
CA VAL A 333 31.92 -4.66 -3.12
C VAL A 333 33.32 -5.07 -2.66
N LEU A 334 34.09 -5.77 -3.52
CA LEU A 334 35.48 -6.15 -3.21
C LEU A 334 36.41 -4.95 -3.08
N GLU A 335 36.29 -3.95 -3.96
CA GLU A 335 37.00 -2.66 -3.84
C GLU A 335 36.70 -1.99 -2.51
N TYR A 336 35.43 -1.89 -2.13
CA TYR A 336 35.00 -1.33 -0.87
C TYR A 336 35.61 -2.06 0.34
N LEU A 337 35.64 -3.40 0.30
CA LEU A 337 36.24 -4.22 1.34
C LEU A 337 37.78 -4.06 1.35
N ALA A 338 38.41 -3.92 0.20
CA ALA A 338 39.85 -3.71 0.08
C ALA A 338 40.31 -2.39 0.68
N VAL A 339 39.59 -1.30 0.42
CA VAL A 339 39.87 0.00 1.02
C VAL A 339 39.76 -0.09 2.56
N ARG A 340 38.74 -0.78 3.06
CA ARG A 340 38.59 -0.98 4.51
C ARG A 340 39.71 -1.84 5.12
N GLN A 341 40.21 -2.81 4.40
CA GLN A 341 41.36 -3.61 4.84
C GLN A 341 42.63 -2.76 4.95
N LEU A 342 42.86 -1.88 3.97
CA LEU A 342 44.05 -1.02 3.93
C LEU A 342 44.02 0.10 4.97
N THR A 343 42.85 0.71 5.18
CA THR A 343 42.70 1.82 6.12
C THR A 343 42.60 1.36 7.57
N ASN A 344 42.31 0.09 7.79
CA ASN A 344 41.97 -0.48 9.10
C ASN A 344 40.93 0.33 9.88
N SER A 345 40.07 1.03 9.14
CA SER A 345 39.06 1.97 9.64
C SER A 345 37.70 1.64 9.06
N LEU A 346 36.69 1.66 9.93
CA LEU A 346 35.28 1.56 9.52
C LEU A 346 34.68 2.92 9.13
N ARG A 347 35.46 4.00 9.25
CA ARG A 347 35.05 5.34 8.84
C ARG A 347 35.09 5.42 7.32
N GLY A 348 33.93 5.41 6.70
CA GLY A 348 33.76 5.50 5.26
C GLY A 348 32.28 5.63 4.91
N PRO A 349 31.96 5.86 3.63
CA PRO A 349 30.58 5.95 3.19
C PRO A 349 29.83 4.63 3.45
N ILE A 350 28.53 4.74 3.65
CA ILE A 350 27.65 3.60 3.91
C ILE A 350 27.35 2.94 2.58
N LEU A 351 27.53 1.62 2.49
CA LEU A 351 27.20 0.89 1.29
C LEU A 351 25.67 0.83 1.10
N CYS A 352 25.17 1.40 0.00
CA CYS A 352 23.75 1.36 -0.36
C CYS A 352 23.55 0.53 -1.62
N LEU A 353 22.86 -0.60 -1.48
CA LEU A 353 22.48 -1.48 -2.58
C LEU A 353 21.14 -1.03 -3.16
N ALA A 354 21.17 -0.35 -4.31
CA ALA A 354 19.99 0.21 -4.95
C ALA A 354 19.57 -0.63 -6.17
N GLY A 355 18.28 -0.87 -6.33
CA GLY A 355 17.76 -1.59 -7.51
C GLY A 355 16.39 -2.21 -7.29
N PRO A 356 15.81 -2.82 -8.33
CA PRO A 356 14.47 -3.37 -8.27
C PRO A 356 14.32 -4.50 -7.23
N PRO A 357 13.09 -4.83 -6.83
CA PRO A 357 12.86 -5.93 -5.88
C PRO A 357 13.27 -7.29 -6.47
N GLY A 358 13.83 -8.16 -5.61
CA GLY A 358 14.18 -9.52 -6.00
C GLY A 358 15.51 -9.72 -6.70
N VAL A 359 16.38 -8.68 -6.79
CA VAL A 359 17.73 -8.77 -7.39
C VAL A 359 18.81 -9.22 -6.40
N GLY A 360 18.45 -9.68 -5.21
CA GLY A 360 19.41 -10.25 -4.29
C GLY A 360 20.10 -9.28 -3.32
N LYS A 361 19.62 -8.03 -3.17
CA LYS A 361 20.20 -7.02 -2.25
C LYS A 361 20.45 -7.56 -0.83
N THR A 362 19.44 -8.18 -0.24
CA THR A 362 19.52 -8.73 1.12
C THR A 362 20.45 -9.95 1.21
N SER A 363 20.50 -10.79 0.17
CA SER A 363 21.41 -11.93 0.13
C SER A 363 22.88 -11.48 -0.02
N LEU A 364 23.12 -10.46 -0.85
CA LEU A 364 24.44 -9.88 -1.04
C LEU A 364 25.00 -9.31 0.28
N ALA A 365 24.18 -8.55 1.02
CA ALA A 365 24.57 -8.04 2.33
C ALA A 365 24.91 -9.19 3.33
N ARG A 366 24.19 -10.29 3.25
CA ARG A 366 24.48 -11.49 4.08
C ARG A 366 25.81 -12.14 3.69
N SER A 367 26.09 -12.26 2.40
CA SER A 367 27.36 -12.81 1.90
C SER A 367 28.54 -11.91 2.27
N ILE A 368 28.37 -10.58 2.27
CA ILE A 368 29.36 -9.64 2.81
C ILE A 368 29.61 -9.91 4.30
N ALA A 369 28.57 -10.08 5.09
CA ALA A 369 28.72 -10.39 6.52
C ALA A 369 29.44 -11.74 6.75
N GLU A 370 29.12 -12.76 5.96
CA GLU A 370 29.78 -14.07 6.00
C GLU A 370 31.26 -13.96 5.63
N SER A 371 31.60 -13.18 4.61
CA SER A 371 32.98 -12.99 4.17
C SER A 371 33.84 -12.36 5.25
N LEU A 372 33.31 -11.39 5.98
CA LEU A 372 33.95 -10.75 7.12
C LEU A 372 33.94 -11.61 8.39
N GLY A 373 33.16 -12.68 8.43
CA GLY A 373 32.95 -13.50 9.63
C GLY A 373 32.13 -12.81 10.72
N ARG A 374 31.45 -11.71 10.40
CA ARG A 374 30.65 -10.93 11.33
C ARG A 374 29.21 -11.45 11.48
N LYS A 375 28.59 -11.16 12.61
CA LYS A 375 27.17 -11.43 12.81
C LYS A 375 26.32 -10.52 11.91
N PHE A 376 25.26 -11.08 11.34
CA PHE A 376 24.36 -10.38 10.45
C PHE A 376 23.02 -10.08 11.14
N VAL A 377 22.63 -8.83 11.14
CA VAL A 377 21.33 -8.35 11.68
C VAL A 377 20.60 -7.58 10.59
N ARG A 378 19.34 -7.93 10.36
CA ARG A 378 18.46 -7.21 9.42
C ARG A 378 17.43 -6.39 10.21
N ILE A 379 17.32 -5.12 9.88
CA ILE A 379 16.32 -4.19 10.38
C ILE A 379 15.54 -3.65 9.17
N SER A 380 14.22 -3.87 9.14
CA SER A 380 13.38 -3.28 8.12
C SER A 380 12.98 -1.87 8.54
N LEU A 381 13.26 -0.91 7.68
CA LEU A 381 12.87 0.50 7.86
C LEU A 381 11.58 0.85 7.09
N GLY A 382 11.07 -0.10 6.28
CA GLY A 382 9.82 0.07 5.55
C GLY A 382 8.63 0.22 6.51
N GLY A 383 7.96 1.39 6.41
CA GLY A 383 6.80 1.72 7.25
C GLY A 383 7.14 2.38 8.60
N VAL A 384 8.41 2.64 8.89
CA VAL A 384 8.83 3.44 10.04
C VAL A 384 8.41 4.89 9.81
N ARG A 385 7.68 5.45 10.79
CA ARG A 385 7.15 6.83 10.75
C ARG A 385 7.53 7.67 11.95
N ASP A 386 7.90 7.03 13.05
CA ASP A 386 8.20 7.65 14.33
C ASP A 386 9.69 7.46 14.65
N GLU A 387 10.35 8.55 15.04
CA GLU A 387 11.74 8.56 15.49
C GLU A 387 11.97 7.60 16.65
N SER A 388 10.99 7.41 17.51
CA SER A 388 11.05 6.51 18.66
C SER A 388 11.24 5.02 18.27
N GLU A 389 10.88 4.63 17.05
CA GLU A 389 11.21 3.29 16.56
C GLU A 389 12.72 3.09 16.40
N ILE A 390 13.48 4.14 16.09
CA ILE A 390 14.93 4.11 15.93
C ILE A 390 15.64 4.33 17.26
N ARG A 391 15.24 5.38 18.00
CA ARG A 391 15.86 5.85 19.25
C ARG A 391 15.20 5.33 20.53
N GLY A 392 14.10 4.56 20.43
CA GLY A 392 13.38 4.08 21.61
C GLY A 392 12.46 5.11 22.25
N HIS A 393 11.65 4.64 23.17
CA HIS A 393 10.74 5.47 23.96
C HIS A 393 11.36 5.75 25.34
N ARG A 394 11.10 6.92 25.91
CA ARG A 394 11.53 7.22 27.27
C ARG A 394 10.98 6.18 28.25
N ARG A 395 11.81 5.64 29.13
CA ARG A 395 11.49 4.57 30.07
C ARG A 395 10.36 4.86 31.06
N THR A 396 9.93 6.12 31.17
CA THR A 396 8.81 6.55 32.01
C THR A 396 7.44 6.10 31.49
N TYR A 397 7.33 5.69 30.23
CA TYR A 397 6.09 5.20 29.65
C TYR A 397 5.90 3.71 29.88
N VAL A 398 4.68 3.30 30.20
CA VAL A 398 4.34 1.86 30.33
C VAL A 398 4.52 1.18 28.98
N GLY A 399 5.32 0.12 28.95
CA GLY A 399 5.63 -0.61 27.72
C GLY A 399 6.76 -0.01 26.88
N ALA A 400 7.51 0.97 27.40
CA ALA A 400 8.66 1.52 26.74
C ALA A 400 9.71 0.44 26.43
N MET A 401 10.35 0.57 25.26
CA MET A 401 11.40 -0.34 24.78
C MET A 401 12.50 0.46 24.10
N PRO A 402 13.75 -0.04 24.10
CA PRO A 402 14.82 0.53 23.29
C PRO A 402 14.47 0.54 21.80
N GLY A 403 15.11 1.42 21.05
CA GLY A 403 14.98 1.51 19.61
C GLY A 403 15.47 0.25 18.88
N ARG A 404 15.09 0.12 17.61
CA ARG A 404 15.44 -1.05 16.77
C ARG A 404 16.94 -1.26 16.64
N ILE A 405 17.74 -0.20 16.71
CA ILE A 405 19.20 -0.28 16.64
C ILE A 405 19.75 -1.01 17.87
N ILE A 406 19.38 -0.59 19.06
CA ILE A 406 19.79 -1.23 20.33
C ILE A 406 19.25 -2.65 20.43
N GLN A 407 18.01 -2.90 20.04
CA GLN A 407 17.45 -4.24 19.96
C GLN A 407 18.28 -5.14 19.02
N GLY A 408 18.70 -4.59 17.88
CA GLY A 408 19.58 -5.26 16.93
C GLY A 408 20.95 -5.59 17.51
N MET A 409 21.56 -4.69 18.28
CA MET A 409 22.84 -4.92 18.97
C MET A 409 22.72 -6.07 19.98
N LYS A 410 21.66 -6.06 20.80
CA LYS A 410 21.38 -7.18 21.71
C LYS A 410 21.25 -8.50 20.96
N LYS A 411 20.52 -8.54 19.82
CA LYS A 411 20.35 -9.73 18.99
C LYS A 411 21.67 -10.20 18.37
N ALA A 412 22.55 -9.27 18.00
CA ALA A 412 23.88 -9.59 17.47
C ALA A 412 24.79 -10.24 18.53
N GLY A 413 24.73 -9.77 19.79
CA GLY A 413 25.58 -10.18 20.88
C GLY A 413 27.07 -9.85 20.67
N LYS A 414 27.37 -8.93 19.74
CA LYS A 414 28.72 -8.48 19.37
C LYS A 414 28.71 -7.00 19.03
N ILE A 415 29.79 -6.29 19.30
CA ILE A 415 29.90 -4.84 19.04
C ILE A 415 30.09 -4.48 17.55
N ASN A 416 30.54 -5.45 16.75
CA ASN A 416 30.90 -5.25 15.34
C ASN A 416 30.05 -6.09 14.35
N PRO A 417 28.73 -6.12 14.48
CA PRO A 417 27.89 -6.80 13.50
C PRO A 417 27.84 -6.06 12.16
N VAL A 418 27.28 -6.74 11.15
CA VAL A 418 26.80 -6.12 9.93
C VAL A 418 25.31 -5.88 10.09
N PHE A 419 24.90 -4.63 10.05
CA PHE A 419 23.49 -4.20 10.02
C PHE A 419 23.02 -3.99 8.60
N LEU A 420 21.99 -4.70 8.19
CA LEU A 420 21.26 -4.42 6.99
C LEU A 420 20.03 -3.54 7.32
N LEU A 421 20.06 -2.33 6.84
CA LEU A 421 18.95 -1.37 6.89
C LEU A 421 18.12 -1.54 5.63
N ASP A 422 17.08 -2.37 5.71
CA ASP A 422 16.32 -2.78 4.54
C ASP A 422 15.17 -1.81 4.25
N GLU A 423 15.00 -1.45 2.98
CA GLU A 423 13.96 -0.54 2.48
C GLU A 423 14.03 0.89 3.09
N ILE A 424 15.24 1.48 3.09
CA ILE A 424 15.46 2.85 3.60
C ILE A 424 14.68 3.93 2.82
N ASP A 425 14.36 3.65 1.56
CA ASP A 425 13.55 4.46 0.66
C ASP A 425 12.06 4.53 1.05
N LYS A 426 11.62 3.65 1.96
CA LYS A 426 10.21 3.59 2.42
C LYS A 426 9.99 4.20 3.81
N MET A 427 10.96 4.88 4.34
CA MET A 427 10.75 5.73 5.52
C MET A 427 9.93 6.95 5.12
N SER A 428 8.95 7.31 5.92
CA SER A 428 8.12 8.49 5.68
C SER A 428 8.20 9.45 6.87
N ASN A 429 8.31 10.74 6.58
CA ASN A 429 8.18 11.78 7.60
C ASN A 429 6.69 12.00 7.87
N ASP A 430 6.30 11.98 9.15
CA ASP A 430 4.95 12.28 9.60
C ASP A 430 5.04 13.37 10.67
N PHE A 431 3.92 13.97 11.06
CA PHE A 431 3.80 14.98 12.13
C PHE A 431 4.36 14.52 13.50
N ARG A 432 4.71 13.25 13.65
CA ARG A 432 5.17 12.62 14.90
C ARG A 432 6.68 12.52 15.05
N GLY A 433 7.47 12.93 14.08
CA GLY A 433 8.92 12.89 14.14
C GLY A 433 9.58 12.69 12.78
N ASP A 434 10.90 12.84 12.73
CA ASP A 434 11.71 12.62 11.54
C ASP A 434 12.67 11.43 11.75
N PRO A 435 12.27 10.21 11.38
CA PRO A 435 13.13 9.04 11.49
C PRO A 435 14.40 9.17 10.63
N SER A 436 14.40 10.02 9.59
CA SER A 436 15.58 10.26 8.76
C SER A 436 16.67 11.00 9.53
N SER A 437 16.30 11.95 10.37
CA SER A 437 17.25 12.65 11.27
C SER A 437 17.85 11.69 12.29
N ALA A 438 17.05 10.79 12.89
CA ALA A 438 17.58 9.76 13.77
C ALA A 438 18.56 8.82 13.06
N MET A 439 18.26 8.46 11.80
CA MET A 439 19.16 7.63 11.01
C MET A 439 20.46 8.36 10.63
N LEU A 440 20.45 9.69 10.47
CA LEU A 440 21.68 10.46 10.26
C LEU A 440 22.65 10.29 11.42
N GLU A 441 22.16 10.36 12.67
CA GLU A 441 23.02 10.14 13.86
C GLU A 441 23.58 8.70 13.90
N VAL A 442 22.76 7.70 13.57
CA VAL A 442 23.20 6.30 13.53
C VAL A 442 24.27 6.07 12.47
N LEU A 443 24.13 6.72 11.32
CA LEU A 443 24.94 6.46 10.13
C LEU A 443 26.14 7.39 9.99
N ASP A 444 26.16 8.51 10.69
CA ASP A 444 27.28 9.45 10.64
C ASP A 444 28.47 8.94 11.47
N PRO A 445 29.63 8.64 10.84
CA PRO A 445 30.80 8.17 11.57
C PRO A 445 31.37 9.13 12.60
N GLU A 446 31.01 10.43 12.53
CA GLU A 446 31.41 11.44 13.50
C GLU A 446 30.52 11.45 14.74
N GLN A 447 29.28 10.98 14.63
CA GLN A 447 28.26 11.02 15.69
C GLN A 447 27.94 9.63 16.28
N ASN A 448 28.07 8.56 15.49
CA ASN A 448 27.60 7.22 15.87
C ASN A 448 28.40 6.57 17.01
N ASN A 449 29.56 7.09 17.37
CA ASN A 449 30.31 6.66 18.55
C ASN A 449 29.61 7.07 19.87
N ASN A 450 28.70 8.04 19.81
CA ASN A 450 27.94 8.54 20.93
C ASN A 450 26.43 8.44 20.70
N PHE A 451 25.97 7.37 20.04
CA PHE A 451 24.55 7.18 19.78
C PHE A 451 23.74 7.14 21.08
N SER A 452 22.70 7.96 21.18
CA SER A 452 21.84 8.05 22.37
C SER A 452 20.46 7.48 22.09
N ASP A 453 20.13 6.38 22.77
CA ASP A 453 18.78 5.79 22.78
C ASP A 453 17.99 6.38 23.96
N HIS A 454 16.74 6.79 23.71
CA HIS A 454 15.89 7.44 24.72
C HIS A 454 15.47 6.52 25.87
N TYR A 455 15.49 5.19 25.64
CA TYR A 455 15.20 4.22 26.70
C TYR A 455 16.43 3.97 27.59
N LEU A 456 17.61 3.84 26.96
CA LEU A 456 18.84 3.62 27.69
C LEU A 456 19.30 4.85 28.45
N GLU A 457 19.09 6.06 27.87
CA GLU A 457 19.59 7.34 28.37
C GLU A 457 21.12 7.37 28.57
N GLU A 458 21.82 6.36 28.02
CA GLU A 458 23.26 6.17 28.01
C GLU A 458 23.77 6.15 26.58
N THR A 459 25.00 6.60 26.36
CA THR A 459 25.63 6.57 25.05
C THR A 459 26.09 5.15 24.69
N TYR A 460 25.87 4.75 23.45
CA TYR A 460 26.28 3.47 22.91
C TYR A 460 27.14 3.66 21.66
N ASP A 461 28.32 3.02 21.63
CA ASP A 461 29.26 3.15 20.51
C ASP A 461 28.87 2.22 19.37
N LEU A 462 28.46 2.78 18.24
CA LEU A 462 28.14 2.09 16.99
C LEU A 462 29.27 2.17 15.94
N SER A 463 30.43 2.75 16.27
CA SER A 463 31.53 2.99 15.32
C SER A 463 32.11 1.68 14.73
N ASN A 464 31.97 0.56 15.43
CA ASN A 464 32.42 -0.75 14.98
C ASN A 464 31.38 -1.51 14.12
N VAL A 465 30.17 -0.97 13.98
CA VAL A 465 29.09 -1.56 13.18
C VAL A 465 29.29 -1.27 11.71
N LEU A 466 29.16 -2.27 10.86
CA LEU A 466 29.10 -2.08 9.42
C LEU A 466 27.65 -1.95 8.99
N PHE A 467 27.26 -0.75 8.57
CA PHE A 467 25.93 -0.49 8.03
C PHE A 467 25.91 -0.71 6.51
N ILE A 468 24.92 -1.47 6.07
CA ILE A 468 24.58 -1.66 4.65
C ILE A 468 23.11 -1.27 4.50
N ALA A 469 22.79 -0.39 3.57
CA ALA A 469 21.41 0.00 3.26
C ALA A 469 20.91 -0.68 1.99
N THR A 470 19.60 -0.89 1.89
CA THR A 470 18.96 -1.25 0.61
C THR A 470 17.88 -0.24 0.25
N ALA A 471 17.76 0.06 -1.03
CA ALA A 471 16.72 0.89 -1.58
C ALA A 471 16.17 0.31 -2.90
N ASN A 472 14.92 0.59 -3.20
CA ASN A 472 14.35 0.33 -4.52
C ASN A 472 14.35 1.59 -5.38
N ASP A 473 14.13 2.74 -4.75
CA ASP A 473 14.10 4.05 -5.40
C ASP A 473 14.95 5.05 -4.63
N LEU A 474 15.98 5.57 -5.29
CA LEU A 474 16.91 6.55 -4.70
C LEU A 474 16.31 7.96 -4.59
N SER A 475 15.29 8.26 -5.37
CA SER A 475 14.66 9.59 -5.41
C SER A 475 13.92 9.93 -4.12
N THR A 476 13.45 8.91 -3.40
CA THR A 476 12.70 9.05 -2.15
C THR A 476 13.60 9.16 -0.91
N ILE A 477 14.90 8.89 -1.06
CA ILE A 477 15.87 9.02 0.04
C ILE A 477 16.21 10.50 0.23
N PRO A 478 16.09 11.04 1.47
CA PRO A 478 16.48 12.41 1.76
C PRO A 478 17.94 12.70 1.36
N GLY A 479 18.17 13.88 0.75
CA GLY A 479 19.51 14.30 0.28
C GLY A 479 20.64 14.08 1.27
N PRO A 480 20.51 14.55 2.53
CA PRO A 480 21.57 14.40 3.54
C PRO A 480 21.95 12.94 3.85
N LEU A 481 20.99 12.02 3.78
CA LEU A 481 21.29 10.58 3.93
C LEU A 481 21.98 10.03 2.70
N ARG A 482 21.50 10.40 1.50
CA ARG A 482 22.05 9.93 0.22
C ARG A 482 23.50 10.38 0.03
N ASP A 483 23.86 11.60 0.45
CA ASP A 483 25.22 12.14 0.33
C ASP A 483 26.25 11.39 1.18
N ARG A 484 25.81 10.61 2.18
CA ARG A 484 26.66 9.74 3.01
C ARG A 484 26.77 8.32 2.50
N MET A 485 26.10 8.00 1.38
CA MET A 485 26.02 6.64 0.86
C MET A 485 26.88 6.46 -0.38
N GLU A 486 27.62 5.37 -0.41
CA GLU A 486 28.18 4.83 -1.62
C GLU A 486 27.14 3.94 -2.29
N ILE A 487 26.60 4.42 -3.41
CA ILE A 487 25.50 3.77 -4.09
C ILE A 487 26.03 2.75 -5.10
N ILE A 488 25.69 1.48 -4.88
CA ILE A 488 25.90 0.42 -5.87
C ILE A 488 24.57 0.07 -6.51
N SER A 489 24.42 0.44 -7.77
CA SER A 489 23.22 0.15 -8.54
C SER A 489 23.21 -1.32 -9.01
N ILE A 490 22.17 -2.04 -8.63
CA ILE A 490 21.95 -3.43 -9.04
C ILE A 490 20.83 -3.46 -10.05
N ALA A 491 21.18 -3.78 -11.29
CA ALA A 491 20.22 -3.92 -12.40
C ALA A 491 19.41 -5.24 -12.28
N GLY A 492 18.42 -5.38 -13.16
CA GLY A 492 17.73 -6.65 -13.36
C GLY A 492 18.63 -7.71 -13.99
N TYR A 493 18.22 -8.97 -13.87
CA TYR A 493 18.90 -10.12 -14.46
C TYR A 493 18.45 -10.39 -15.90
N THR A 494 19.38 -10.86 -16.72
CA THR A 494 19.09 -11.46 -18.03
C THR A 494 18.39 -12.80 -17.88
N GLU A 495 17.82 -13.35 -18.96
CA GLU A 495 17.22 -14.70 -18.93
C GLU A 495 18.24 -15.78 -18.52
N ILE A 496 19.47 -15.66 -19.04
CA ILE A 496 20.55 -16.61 -18.75
C ILE A 496 20.92 -16.58 -17.26
N GLU A 497 21.10 -15.38 -16.70
CA GLU A 497 21.36 -15.21 -15.29
C GLU A 497 20.21 -15.74 -14.42
N LYS A 498 18.95 -15.46 -14.78
CA LYS A 498 17.78 -15.99 -14.08
C LYS A 498 17.73 -17.51 -14.11
N GLN A 499 18.08 -18.10 -15.25
CA GLN A 499 18.13 -19.55 -15.40
C GLN A 499 19.22 -20.18 -14.50
N LEU A 500 20.41 -19.58 -14.47
CA LEU A 500 21.49 -20.00 -13.58
C LEU A 500 21.10 -19.87 -12.11
N ILE A 501 20.57 -18.72 -11.71
CA ILE A 501 20.08 -18.47 -10.34
C ILE A 501 18.99 -19.47 -9.97
N ALA A 502 18.05 -19.74 -10.86
CA ALA A 502 16.99 -20.71 -10.62
C ALA A 502 17.54 -22.11 -10.37
N LYS A 503 18.52 -22.55 -11.17
CA LYS A 503 19.12 -23.87 -11.11
C LYS A 503 20.05 -24.05 -9.90
N ASN A 504 20.90 -23.05 -9.63
CA ASN A 504 21.95 -23.15 -8.63
C ASN A 504 21.47 -22.79 -7.23
N HIS A 505 20.52 -21.86 -7.11
CA HIS A 505 20.10 -21.31 -5.80
C HIS A 505 18.62 -21.54 -5.49
N LEU A 506 17.67 -21.15 -6.38
CA LEU A 506 16.26 -21.17 -6.03
C LEU A 506 15.71 -22.61 -5.94
N LEU A 507 15.99 -23.44 -6.93
CA LEU A 507 15.48 -24.83 -6.95
C LEU A 507 16.01 -25.66 -5.79
N PRO A 508 17.32 -25.68 -5.47
CA PRO A 508 17.83 -26.40 -4.30
C PRO A 508 17.22 -25.91 -2.98
N LYS A 509 17.06 -24.58 -2.83
CA LYS A 509 16.42 -23.99 -1.67
C LYS A 509 14.96 -24.44 -1.54
N GLN A 510 14.18 -24.35 -2.61
CA GLN A 510 12.77 -24.71 -2.61
C GLN A 510 12.54 -26.20 -2.44
N LEU A 511 13.39 -27.05 -3.01
CA LEU A 511 13.36 -28.50 -2.74
C LEU A 511 13.52 -28.79 -1.25
N LYS A 512 14.52 -28.18 -0.61
CA LYS A 512 14.78 -28.36 0.83
C LYS A 512 13.61 -27.87 1.69
N GLU A 513 13.07 -26.68 1.39
CA GLU A 513 11.94 -26.10 2.13
C GLU A 513 10.66 -26.94 2.04
N HIS A 514 10.46 -27.66 0.92
CA HIS A 514 9.29 -28.52 0.70
C HIS A 514 9.52 -30.01 0.96
N GLY A 515 10.66 -30.38 1.56
CA GLY A 515 10.99 -31.78 1.87
C GLY A 515 11.20 -32.67 0.64
N LEU A 516 11.53 -32.07 -0.50
CA LEU A 516 11.81 -32.78 -1.75
C LEU A 516 13.31 -32.91 -1.98
N THR A 517 13.72 -33.94 -2.74
CA THR A 517 15.11 -34.15 -3.15
C THR A 517 15.23 -34.06 -4.68
N LYS A 518 16.46 -33.81 -5.18
CA LYS A 518 16.75 -33.82 -6.63
C LYS A 518 16.44 -35.18 -7.30
N SER A 519 16.41 -36.26 -6.56
CA SER A 519 16.04 -37.58 -7.08
C SER A 519 14.54 -37.74 -7.26
N VAL A 520 13.72 -37.06 -6.44
CA VAL A 520 12.27 -37.09 -6.49
C VAL A 520 11.72 -36.10 -7.51
N MET A 521 12.28 -34.89 -7.57
CA MET A 521 11.83 -33.84 -8.49
C MET A 521 13.00 -33.31 -9.32
N GLN A 522 12.84 -33.32 -10.63
CA GLN A 522 13.76 -32.72 -11.58
C GLN A 522 13.00 -31.68 -12.42
N LEU A 523 13.42 -30.44 -12.35
CA LEU A 523 12.93 -29.34 -13.21
C LEU A 523 13.97 -29.16 -14.33
N ARG A 524 13.54 -29.32 -15.59
CA ARG A 524 14.44 -29.19 -16.74
C ARG A 524 14.72 -27.73 -17.08
N ASP A 525 15.81 -27.50 -17.80
CA ASP A 525 16.27 -26.18 -18.21
C ASP A 525 15.27 -25.51 -19.17
N ASP A 526 14.58 -26.29 -20.05
CA ASP A 526 13.49 -25.82 -20.91
C ASP A 526 12.31 -25.31 -20.09
N ALA A 527 11.91 -26.03 -19.03
CA ALA A 527 10.84 -25.62 -18.13
C ALA A 527 11.21 -24.36 -17.34
N ILE A 528 12.48 -24.23 -16.91
CA ILE A 528 12.93 -22.99 -16.22
C ILE A 528 12.85 -21.80 -17.17
N LEU A 529 13.24 -21.96 -18.43
CA LEU A 529 13.17 -20.91 -19.43
C LEU A 529 11.73 -20.48 -19.71
N ASP A 530 10.83 -21.45 -19.83
CA ASP A 530 9.40 -21.19 -20.00
C ASP A 530 8.78 -20.48 -18.80
N LEU A 531 9.20 -20.84 -17.56
CA LEU A 531 8.80 -20.12 -16.36
C LEU A 531 9.21 -18.64 -16.41
N ILE A 532 10.42 -18.38 -16.86
CA ILE A 532 10.95 -17.02 -16.98
C ILE A 532 10.15 -16.24 -18.03
N ARG A 533 9.90 -16.82 -19.19
CA ARG A 533 9.30 -16.16 -20.36
C ARG A 533 7.79 -15.96 -20.25
N TYR A 534 7.08 -16.98 -19.80
CA TYR A 534 5.62 -17.02 -19.91
C TYR A 534 4.88 -16.91 -18.56
N TYR A 535 5.58 -17.10 -17.42
CA TYR A 535 4.94 -17.06 -16.10
C TYR A 535 5.46 -15.95 -15.19
N THR A 536 6.55 -15.27 -15.57
CA THR A 536 7.11 -14.16 -14.78
C THR A 536 7.39 -12.93 -15.65
N ARG A 537 7.18 -11.74 -15.06
CA ARG A 537 7.55 -10.44 -15.66
C ARG A 537 8.11 -9.58 -14.54
N GLU A 538 9.41 -9.67 -14.33
CA GLU A 538 10.11 -8.98 -13.23
C GLU A 538 11.59 -8.78 -13.57
N ALA A 539 12.21 -7.75 -12.99
CA ALA A 539 13.64 -7.52 -13.11
C ALA A 539 14.46 -8.55 -12.31
N GLY A 540 14.02 -8.90 -11.12
CA GLY A 540 14.65 -9.90 -10.25
C GLY A 540 14.15 -11.33 -10.47
N VAL A 541 14.16 -12.13 -9.39
CA VAL A 541 13.80 -13.55 -9.40
C VAL A 541 12.75 -13.92 -8.34
N ARG A 542 12.07 -12.95 -7.73
CA ARG A 542 11.12 -13.21 -6.63
C ARG A 542 9.85 -13.93 -7.09
N SER A 543 9.31 -13.56 -8.26
CA SER A 543 8.15 -14.24 -8.84
C SER A 543 8.55 -15.62 -9.36
N LEU A 544 9.75 -15.75 -9.95
CA LEU A 544 10.32 -17.02 -10.39
C LEU A 544 10.46 -18.01 -9.21
N GLU A 545 10.96 -17.54 -8.06
CA GLU A 545 11.02 -18.34 -6.84
C GLU A 545 9.63 -18.79 -6.39
N ARG A 546 8.62 -17.91 -6.45
CA ARG A 546 7.23 -18.26 -6.12
C ARG A 546 6.63 -19.30 -7.05
N GLN A 547 6.94 -19.25 -8.36
CA GLN A 547 6.49 -20.24 -9.32
C GLN A 547 7.16 -21.60 -9.04
N ILE A 548 8.47 -21.63 -8.81
CA ILE A 548 9.20 -22.84 -8.43
C ILE A 548 8.62 -23.44 -7.14
N ALA A 549 8.37 -22.61 -6.11
CA ALA A 549 7.74 -23.05 -4.86
C ALA A 549 6.34 -23.62 -5.10
N SER A 550 5.54 -23.02 -6.01
CA SER A 550 4.23 -23.53 -6.37
C SER A 550 4.30 -24.92 -7.02
N ILE A 551 5.26 -25.12 -7.92
CA ILE A 551 5.54 -26.41 -8.54
C ILE A 551 5.96 -27.43 -7.48
N CYS A 552 6.89 -27.08 -6.58
CA CYS A 552 7.33 -27.96 -5.49
C CYS A 552 6.15 -28.42 -4.63
N ARG A 553 5.23 -27.52 -4.26
CA ARG A 553 4.03 -27.88 -3.48
C ARG A 553 3.15 -28.90 -4.21
N LYS A 554 2.94 -28.71 -5.52
CA LYS A 554 2.10 -29.62 -6.32
C LYS A 554 2.76 -30.98 -6.50
N VAL A 555 4.07 -31.00 -6.71
CA VAL A 555 4.86 -32.23 -6.75
C VAL A 555 4.82 -32.93 -5.39
N ALA A 556 5.01 -32.22 -4.28
CA ALA A 556 4.92 -32.79 -2.95
C ALA A 556 3.55 -33.45 -2.70
N LYS A 557 2.46 -32.75 -3.11
CA LYS A 557 1.11 -33.34 -3.07
C LYS A 557 1.02 -34.64 -3.90
N GLN A 558 1.56 -34.65 -5.12
CA GLN A 558 1.54 -35.85 -5.97
C GLN A 558 2.36 -37.00 -5.37
N VAL A 559 3.53 -36.73 -4.79
CA VAL A 559 4.37 -37.74 -4.14
C VAL A 559 3.66 -38.35 -2.93
N VAL A 560 2.95 -37.55 -2.13
CA VAL A 560 2.22 -38.04 -0.94
C VAL A 560 0.94 -38.79 -1.34
N SER A 561 0.29 -38.38 -2.44
CA SER A 561 -0.99 -38.99 -2.88
C SER A 561 -0.84 -40.16 -3.88
N SER A 562 0.35 -40.41 -4.38
CA SER A 562 0.62 -41.48 -5.37
C SER A 562 2.00 -42.11 -5.13
N ASP A 563 2.20 -43.37 -5.54
CA ASP A 563 3.48 -44.08 -5.42
C ASP A 563 4.58 -43.61 -6.40
N LYS A 564 4.43 -42.44 -6.99
CA LYS A 564 5.42 -41.88 -7.94
C LYS A 564 6.68 -41.46 -7.21
N LYS A 565 7.77 -42.25 -7.40
CA LYS A 565 9.09 -42.02 -6.79
C LYS A 565 9.89 -40.90 -7.49
N ARG A 566 9.58 -40.55 -8.74
CA ARG A 566 10.32 -39.55 -9.52
C ARG A 566 9.39 -38.81 -10.46
N ILE A 567 9.47 -37.48 -10.45
CA ILE A 567 8.68 -36.58 -11.32
C ILE A 567 9.65 -35.65 -12.05
N VAL A 568 9.62 -35.70 -13.39
CA VAL A 568 10.41 -34.83 -14.25
C VAL A 568 9.47 -33.81 -14.89
N ILE A 569 9.77 -32.54 -14.70
CA ILE A 569 8.97 -31.43 -15.20
C ILE A 569 9.66 -30.84 -16.41
N LYS A 570 8.94 -30.85 -17.54
CA LYS A 570 9.33 -30.27 -18.83
C LYS A 570 8.47 -29.03 -19.09
N ALA A 571 8.81 -28.25 -20.13
CA ALA A 571 8.04 -27.10 -20.57
C ALA A 571 6.54 -27.45 -20.79
N ASP A 572 6.27 -28.51 -21.54
CA ASP A 572 4.89 -28.96 -21.86
C ASP A 572 4.04 -29.33 -20.65
N SER A 573 4.68 -29.69 -19.51
CA SER A 573 3.97 -30.06 -18.28
C SER A 573 3.65 -28.88 -17.35
N LEU A 574 4.13 -27.67 -17.68
CA LEU A 574 3.90 -26.49 -16.84
C LEU A 574 2.46 -26.03 -16.85
N GLU A 575 1.77 -26.11 -18.00
CA GLU A 575 0.38 -25.67 -18.11
C GLU A 575 -0.54 -26.49 -17.21
N ASP A 576 -0.34 -27.78 -17.13
CA ASP A 576 -1.10 -28.67 -16.22
C ASP A 576 -0.80 -28.38 -14.74
N LEU A 577 0.43 -27.99 -14.44
CA LEU A 577 0.87 -27.74 -13.07
C LEU A 577 0.50 -26.33 -12.55
N ILE A 578 0.71 -25.29 -13.33
CA ILE A 578 0.58 -23.90 -12.87
C ILE A 578 -0.39 -23.05 -13.69
N GLY A 579 -1.09 -23.68 -14.66
CA GLY A 579 -2.09 -23.05 -15.51
C GLY A 579 -1.51 -22.45 -16.79
N LYS A 580 -2.36 -21.83 -17.58
CA LYS A 580 -2.01 -21.23 -18.87
C LYS A 580 -0.95 -20.15 -18.76
N HIS A 581 -0.24 -19.93 -19.84
CA HIS A 581 0.74 -18.83 -19.96
C HIS A 581 0.09 -17.51 -19.51
N LYS A 582 0.79 -16.78 -18.64
CA LYS A 582 0.32 -15.49 -18.11
C LYS A 582 0.78 -14.31 -18.95
N PHE A 583 1.92 -14.48 -19.61
CA PHE A 583 2.55 -13.45 -20.42
C PHE A 583 2.83 -13.98 -21.81
N ARG A 584 2.89 -13.11 -22.79
CA ARG A 584 3.31 -13.41 -24.14
C ARG A 584 4.78 -12.98 -24.28
N TYR A 585 5.60 -13.84 -24.85
CA TYR A 585 7.03 -13.59 -25.08
C TYR A 585 7.31 -13.41 -26.56
N GLY A 586 8.18 -12.47 -26.93
CA GLY A 586 8.65 -12.31 -28.31
C GLY A 586 7.62 -11.78 -29.28
N GLN A 587 6.58 -11.10 -28.84
CA GLN A 587 5.64 -10.43 -29.72
C GLN A 587 6.08 -8.98 -30.01
N ALA A 588 7.21 -8.82 -30.69
CA ALA A 588 7.33 -7.71 -31.63
C ALA A 588 6.16 -7.85 -32.63
N GLU A 589 5.56 -6.74 -33.04
CA GLU A 589 4.52 -6.73 -34.07
C GLU A 589 4.92 -7.62 -35.24
N THR A 590 3.99 -8.38 -35.77
CA THR A 590 4.27 -9.31 -36.88
C THR A 590 4.41 -8.61 -38.23
N VAL A 591 3.95 -7.36 -38.32
CA VAL A 591 3.89 -6.54 -39.54
C VAL A 591 4.33 -5.11 -39.21
N ASN A 592 4.98 -4.46 -40.14
CA ASN A 592 5.30 -3.04 -40.07
C ASN A 592 4.03 -2.20 -40.18
N GLN A 593 3.80 -1.29 -39.23
CA GLN A 593 2.55 -0.54 -39.11
C GLN A 593 2.75 0.96 -39.29
N ILE A 594 1.73 1.62 -39.84
CA ILE A 594 1.71 3.08 -39.98
C ILE A 594 1.19 3.66 -38.66
N GLY A 595 1.89 4.65 -38.12
CA GLY A 595 1.49 5.37 -36.91
C GLY A 595 1.71 4.59 -35.61
N VAL A 596 2.41 3.45 -35.64
CA VAL A 596 2.71 2.65 -34.45
C VAL A 596 4.20 2.52 -34.26
N SER A 597 4.75 3.08 -33.20
CA SER A 597 6.18 3.00 -32.83
C SER A 597 6.38 2.23 -31.53
N THR A 598 7.55 1.61 -31.39
CA THR A 598 7.96 0.92 -30.17
C THR A 598 8.96 1.78 -29.39
N GLY A 599 8.50 2.41 -28.34
CA GLY A 599 9.34 3.08 -27.34
C GLY A 599 9.93 2.08 -26.33
N LEU A 600 11.01 2.48 -25.65
CA LEU A 600 11.61 1.71 -24.56
C LEU A 600 11.42 2.45 -23.24
N ALA A 601 10.82 1.77 -22.28
CA ALA A 601 10.52 2.29 -20.95
C ALA A 601 11.31 1.56 -19.87
N TYR A 602 11.50 2.24 -18.75
CA TYR A 602 12.00 1.67 -17.50
C TYR A 602 10.91 1.73 -16.45
N THR A 603 10.67 0.62 -15.77
CA THR A 603 9.66 0.48 -14.74
C THR A 603 10.24 -0.16 -13.47
N SER A 604 9.51 -0.14 -12.39
CA SER A 604 9.90 -0.82 -11.14
C SER A 604 10.11 -2.33 -11.30
N VAL A 605 9.62 -2.92 -12.39
CA VAL A 605 9.81 -4.35 -12.73
C VAL A 605 10.91 -4.57 -13.77
N GLY A 606 11.61 -3.51 -14.18
CA GLY A 606 12.69 -3.52 -15.17
C GLY A 606 12.33 -2.81 -16.46
N GLY A 607 13.16 -2.99 -17.48
CA GLY A 607 12.90 -2.43 -18.82
C GLY A 607 11.72 -3.11 -19.50
N ASP A 608 10.99 -2.36 -20.30
CA ASP A 608 9.82 -2.83 -21.04
C ASP A 608 9.69 -2.08 -22.37
N THR A 609 8.89 -2.63 -23.27
CA THR A 609 8.53 -1.94 -24.52
C THR A 609 7.21 -1.18 -24.33
N LEU A 610 7.11 -0.03 -24.95
CA LEU A 610 5.96 0.84 -24.91
C LEU A 610 5.47 1.10 -26.33
N GLN A 611 4.32 0.54 -26.68
CA GLN A 611 3.69 0.89 -27.96
C GLN A 611 3.12 2.30 -27.88
N ILE A 612 3.30 3.07 -28.95
CA ILE A 612 2.78 4.41 -29.13
C ILE A 612 2.02 4.42 -30.44
N GLU A 613 0.73 4.62 -30.36
CA GLU A 613 -0.18 4.62 -31.50
C GLU A 613 -0.61 6.05 -31.80
N VAL A 614 -0.53 6.45 -33.06
CA VAL A 614 -1.01 7.75 -33.54
C VAL A 614 -2.08 7.53 -34.59
N SER A 615 -3.24 8.10 -34.37
CA SER A 615 -4.36 8.13 -35.31
C SER A 615 -4.70 9.56 -35.71
N LEU A 616 -4.98 9.75 -36.98
CA LEU A 616 -5.40 11.01 -37.56
C LEU A 616 -6.89 10.91 -37.94
N THR A 617 -7.69 11.82 -37.48
CA THR A 617 -9.11 11.91 -37.84
C THR A 617 -9.43 13.30 -38.37
N PRO A 618 -10.34 13.45 -39.34
CA PRO A 618 -10.77 14.80 -39.77
C PRO A 618 -11.23 15.63 -38.57
N GLY A 619 -10.69 16.82 -38.41
CA GLY A 619 -10.96 17.63 -37.22
C GLY A 619 -10.50 19.09 -37.37
N LYS A 620 -10.18 19.73 -36.25
CA LYS A 620 -9.77 21.14 -36.14
C LYS A 620 -8.42 21.31 -35.44
N GLY A 621 -7.55 20.31 -35.49
CA GLY A 621 -6.21 20.37 -34.89
C GLY A 621 -6.15 20.06 -33.42
N LYS A 622 -7.14 19.37 -32.84
CA LYS A 622 -7.12 19.00 -31.43
C LYS A 622 -6.11 17.88 -31.18
N LEU A 623 -5.22 18.07 -30.21
CA LEU A 623 -4.35 17.00 -29.69
C LEU A 623 -5.07 16.25 -28.57
N ILE A 624 -5.30 14.96 -28.76
CA ILE A 624 -5.94 14.07 -27.80
C ILE A 624 -4.88 13.09 -27.29
N LEU A 625 -4.67 13.02 -25.99
CA LEU A 625 -3.70 12.17 -25.34
C LEU A 625 -4.42 11.18 -24.41
N THR A 626 -4.19 9.88 -24.61
CA THR A 626 -4.80 8.82 -23.79
C THR A 626 -3.77 7.77 -23.39
N GLY A 627 -4.03 7.03 -22.29
CA GLY A 627 -3.15 5.97 -21.77
C GLY A 627 -2.56 6.25 -20.38
N LYS A 628 -3.18 7.11 -19.56
CA LYS A 628 -2.68 7.54 -18.24
C LYS A 628 -1.28 8.13 -18.29
N LEU A 629 -1.07 9.07 -19.21
CA LEU A 629 0.19 9.79 -19.34
C LEU A 629 0.36 10.79 -18.20
N GLY A 630 1.53 10.79 -17.56
CA GLY A 630 1.94 11.83 -16.62
C GLY A 630 2.24 13.15 -17.34
N ASP A 631 2.51 14.21 -16.58
CA ASP A 631 2.62 15.55 -17.13
C ASP A 631 3.87 15.72 -18.00
N VAL A 632 5.01 15.11 -17.60
CA VAL A 632 6.25 15.15 -18.38
C VAL A 632 6.06 14.46 -19.74
N MET A 633 5.34 13.34 -19.79
CA MET A 633 5.08 12.64 -21.03
C MET A 633 4.10 13.40 -21.95
N LYS A 634 3.13 14.13 -21.37
CA LYS A 634 2.24 15.04 -22.12
C LYS A 634 3.01 16.20 -22.75
N GLU A 635 3.94 16.80 -22.00
CA GLU A 635 4.84 17.85 -22.51
C GLU A 635 5.73 17.31 -23.62
N SER A 636 6.27 16.09 -23.46
CA SER A 636 7.06 15.43 -24.51
C SER A 636 6.25 15.22 -25.79
N ALA A 637 4.96 14.85 -25.67
CA ALA A 637 4.08 14.72 -26.84
C ALA A 637 3.80 16.06 -27.54
N GLN A 638 3.63 17.15 -26.78
CA GLN A 638 3.49 18.49 -27.32
C GLN A 638 4.76 18.96 -28.01
N THR A 639 5.93 18.68 -27.43
CA THR A 639 7.24 19.01 -28.01
C THR A 639 7.45 18.25 -29.32
N ALA A 640 7.13 16.96 -29.34
CA ALA A 640 7.22 16.13 -30.54
C ALA A 640 6.30 16.66 -31.67
N LEU A 641 5.06 17.03 -31.35
CA LEU A 641 4.14 17.61 -32.31
C LEU A 641 4.66 18.97 -32.85
N SER A 642 5.20 19.82 -31.98
CA SER A 642 5.78 21.10 -32.36
C SER A 642 6.99 20.94 -33.29
N PHE A 643 7.85 19.96 -33.01
CA PHE A 643 8.95 19.59 -33.90
C PHE A 643 8.45 19.16 -35.28
N VAL A 644 7.48 18.24 -35.36
CA VAL A 644 6.93 17.74 -36.62
C VAL A 644 6.30 18.90 -37.41
N ARG A 645 5.58 19.81 -36.75
CA ARG A 645 5.04 21.02 -37.38
C ARG A 645 6.11 21.93 -37.95
N SER A 646 7.27 22.06 -37.30
CA SER A 646 8.36 22.90 -37.77
C SER A 646 9.11 22.30 -38.98
N LYS A 647 8.93 21.01 -39.26
CA LYS A 647 9.63 20.23 -40.27
C LYS A 647 8.72 19.76 -41.42
N THR A 648 7.51 20.26 -41.54
CA THR A 648 6.52 19.82 -42.55
C THR A 648 7.07 19.86 -43.98
N GLU A 649 7.75 20.94 -44.35
CA GLU A 649 8.30 21.12 -45.70
C GLU A 649 9.41 20.08 -46.00
N SER A 650 10.36 19.91 -45.06
CA SER A 650 11.47 18.97 -45.24
C SER A 650 11.03 17.49 -45.20
N LEU A 651 9.92 17.19 -44.52
CA LEU A 651 9.37 15.85 -44.44
C LEU A 651 8.32 15.54 -45.51
N GLY A 652 8.04 16.52 -46.42
CA GLY A 652 7.05 16.37 -47.47
C GLY A 652 5.61 16.22 -46.95
N LEU A 653 5.32 16.79 -45.80
CA LEU A 653 4.01 16.74 -45.16
C LEU A 653 3.13 17.94 -45.52
N ASP A 654 1.81 17.78 -45.45
CA ASP A 654 0.89 18.91 -45.63
C ASP A 654 1.11 19.96 -44.50
N ALA A 655 1.44 21.19 -44.91
CA ALA A 655 1.69 22.27 -43.94
C ALA A 655 0.50 22.55 -43.03
N ASN A 656 -0.73 22.30 -43.50
CA ASN A 656 -1.97 22.57 -42.78
C ASN A 656 -2.52 21.31 -42.08
N PHE A 657 -1.77 20.22 -41.97
CA PHE A 657 -2.28 19.00 -41.31
C PHE A 657 -2.88 19.24 -39.95
N HIS A 658 -2.35 20.20 -39.21
CA HIS A 658 -2.77 20.56 -37.86
C HIS A 658 -4.07 21.40 -37.80
N GLU A 659 -4.63 21.82 -38.94
CA GLU A 659 -5.90 22.54 -39.06
C GLU A 659 -7.03 21.61 -39.51
N VAL A 660 -6.69 20.53 -40.20
CA VAL A 660 -7.66 19.65 -40.87
C VAL A 660 -7.77 18.27 -40.20
N HIS A 661 -6.85 17.95 -39.28
CA HIS A 661 -6.87 16.66 -38.57
C HIS A 661 -6.78 16.86 -37.05
N ASP A 662 -7.63 16.18 -36.33
CA ASP A 662 -7.41 15.92 -34.90
C ASP A 662 -6.40 14.76 -34.75
N ILE A 663 -5.46 14.94 -33.87
CA ILE A 663 -4.34 14.00 -33.65
C ILE A 663 -4.58 13.28 -32.34
N HIS A 664 -4.78 11.97 -32.39
CA HIS A 664 -4.92 11.16 -31.20
C HIS A 664 -3.69 10.31 -30.97
N ILE A 665 -2.98 10.55 -29.87
CA ILE A 665 -1.85 9.74 -29.42
C ILE A 665 -2.35 8.86 -28.28
N HIS A 666 -2.27 7.57 -28.49
CA HIS A 666 -2.66 6.56 -27.50
C HIS A 666 -1.44 5.73 -27.10
N VAL A 667 -1.30 5.50 -25.80
CA VAL A 667 -0.31 4.58 -25.26
C VAL A 667 -1.05 3.49 -24.53
N PRO A 668 -1.17 2.27 -25.09
CA PRO A 668 -1.90 1.15 -24.52
C PRO A 668 -1.50 0.80 -23.08
N GLU A 669 -2.20 -0.14 -22.45
CA GLU A 669 -2.05 -0.51 -21.03
C GLU A 669 -2.40 0.61 -20.05
N GLY A 670 -3.59 1.18 -20.18
CA GLY A 670 -4.11 2.27 -19.33
C GLY A 670 -4.20 1.98 -17.83
N ALA A 671 -3.96 0.76 -17.39
CA ALA A 671 -3.88 0.40 -15.97
C ALA A 671 -2.59 0.90 -15.29
N VAL A 672 -1.50 1.08 -16.05
CA VAL A 672 -0.17 1.49 -15.56
C VAL A 672 0.06 2.97 -15.89
N PRO A 673 0.30 3.84 -14.88
CA PRO A 673 0.73 5.22 -15.13
C PRO A 673 2.08 5.24 -15.88
N LYS A 674 2.21 6.12 -16.86
CA LYS A 674 3.42 6.29 -17.67
C LYS A 674 3.86 7.75 -17.62
N ASP A 675 5.11 7.98 -17.26
CA ASP A 675 5.67 9.32 -17.25
C ASP A 675 7.15 9.30 -17.63
N GLY A 676 7.62 10.41 -18.21
CA GLY A 676 9.00 10.61 -18.57
C GLY A 676 9.20 11.18 -19.99
N PRO A 677 10.30 11.91 -20.23
CA PRO A 677 10.58 12.58 -21.49
C PRO A 677 11.14 11.64 -22.57
N SER A 678 11.62 10.44 -22.20
CA SER A 678 12.38 9.54 -23.08
C SER A 678 11.57 8.87 -24.21
N ALA A 679 10.25 9.09 -24.25
CA ALA A 679 9.39 8.64 -25.34
C ALA A 679 9.30 9.65 -26.51
N GLY A 680 9.93 10.81 -26.39
CA GLY A 680 9.79 11.93 -27.35
C GLY A 680 10.09 11.56 -28.79
N ILE A 681 11.23 10.85 -29.05
CA ILE A 681 11.57 10.43 -30.42
C ILE A 681 10.56 9.38 -30.93
N ALA A 682 10.05 8.51 -30.08
CA ALA A 682 9.09 7.49 -30.50
C ALA A 682 7.73 8.12 -30.85
N ILE A 683 7.28 9.12 -30.07
CA ILE A 683 6.08 9.89 -30.38
C ILE A 683 6.25 10.65 -31.69
N ALA A 684 7.39 11.33 -31.90
CA ALA A 684 7.68 12.05 -33.14
C ALA A 684 7.70 11.13 -34.38
N THR A 685 8.30 9.95 -34.22
CA THR A 685 8.36 8.95 -35.31
C THR A 685 6.96 8.40 -35.64
N ALA A 686 6.13 8.11 -34.65
CA ALA A 686 4.76 7.68 -34.88
C ALA A 686 3.91 8.77 -35.56
N LEU A 687 4.09 10.04 -35.17
CA LEU A 687 3.42 11.19 -35.77
C LEU A 687 3.83 11.32 -37.26
N VAL A 688 5.14 11.29 -37.57
CA VAL A 688 5.63 11.39 -38.96
C VAL A 688 5.14 10.21 -39.77
N SER A 689 5.18 9.00 -39.24
CA SER A 689 4.67 7.80 -39.89
C SER A 689 3.16 7.94 -40.24
N ALA A 690 2.33 8.37 -39.27
CA ALA A 690 0.90 8.56 -39.50
C ALA A 690 0.62 9.62 -40.60
N LEU A 691 1.37 10.73 -40.58
CA LEU A 691 1.22 11.84 -41.51
C LEU A 691 1.75 11.50 -42.93
N SER A 692 2.91 10.85 -43.00
CA SER A 692 3.56 10.46 -44.27
C SER A 692 3.04 9.14 -44.85
N LYS A 693 2.22 8.40 -44.08
CA LYS A 693 1.73 7.04 -44.38
C LYS A 693 2.86 6.02 -44.66
N ARG A 694 4.03 6.26 -44.09
CA ARG A 694 5.18 5.35 -44.18
C ARG A 694 5.19 4.44 -42.96
N PRO A 695 5.23 3.10 -43.13
CA PRO A 695 5.23 2.19 -41.98
C PRO A 695 6.55 2.26 -41.21
N ILE A 696 6.45 1.99 -39.89
CA ILE A 696 7.60 1.89 -39.00
C ILE A 696 8.08 0.43 -39.00
N ARG A 697 9.37 0.23 -39.02
CA ARG A 697 9.99 -1.09 -38.93
C ARG A 697 9.73 -1.71 -37.58
N ARG A 698 9.09 -2.88 -37.54
CA ARG A 698 8.66 -3.59 -36.33
C ARG A 698 9.80 -4.01 -35.41
N GLU A 699 10.95 -4.30 -35.96
CA GLU A 699 12.16 -4.75 -35.27
C GLU A 699 12.92 -3.61 -34.57
N VAL A 700 12.47 -2.36 -34.74
CA VAL A 700 13.13 -1.17 -34.21
C VAL A 700 12.45 -0.68 -32.94
N GLY A 701 13.20 -0.65 -31.86
CA GLY A 701 12.81 0.07 -30.64
C GLY A 701 13.58 1.37 -30.50
N MET A 702 13.02 2.36 -29.80
CA MET A 702 13.70 3.65 -29.69
C MET A 702 13.47 4.30 -28.33
N THR A 703 14.44 5.08 -27.87
CA THR A 703 14.35 5.88 -26.68
C THR A 703 15.19 7.13 -26.80
N GLY A 704 14.66 8.27 -26.39
CA GLY A 704 15.34 9.56 -26.45
C GLY A 704 14.37 10.70 -26.18
N GLU A 705 14.81 11.70 -25.46
CA GLU A 705 14.10 12.96 -25.33
C GLU A 705 14.31 13.82 -26.57
N ILE A 706 13.26 14.46 -27.06
CA ILE A 706 13.33 15.33 -28.23
C ILE A 706 13.19 16.80 -27.83
N THR A 707 14.00 17.67 -28.44
CA THR A 707 13.85 19.11 -28.30
C THR A 707 13.03 19.69 -29.46
N LEU A 708 12.54 20.93 -29.32
CA LEU A 708 11.83 21.65 -30.40
C LEU A 708 12.60 21.79 -31.69
N ARG A 709 13.93 21.67 -31.64
CA ARG A 709 14.82 21.72 -32.81
C ARG A 709 15.26 20.34 -33.33
N GLY A 710 14.70 19.25 -32.77
CA GLY A 710 14.98 17.89 -33.17
C GLY A 710 16.24 17.26 -32.59
N ARG A 711 16.97 17.94 -31.69
CA ARG A 711 18.09 17.29 -31.00
C ARG A 711 17.56 16.17 -30.14
N VAL A 712 18.29 15.06 -30.09
CA VAL A 712 17.99 13.91 -29.22
C VAL A 712 18.89 14.00 -28.00
N LEU A 713 18.26 14.10 -26.80
CA LEU A 713 18.96 14.24 -25.53
C LEU A 713 19.13 12.88 -24.84
N PRO A 714 20.14 12.73 -23.96
CA PRO A 714 20.46 11.48 -23.28
C PRO A 714 19.36 11.06 -22.33
N ILE A 715 19.31 9.75 -22.09
CA ILE A 715 18.30 9.10 -21.23
C ILE A 715 18.95 8.29 -20.12
N GLY A 716 18.19 8.00 -19.07
CA GLY A 716 18.58 7.06 -18.03
C GLY A 716 18.10 5.63 -18.30
N GLY A 717 18.76 4.65 -17.65
CA GLY A 717 18.35 3.25 -17.64
C GLY A 717 18.52 2.53 -19.00
N LEU A 718 19.57 2.84 -19.75
CA LEU A 718 19.81 2.20 -21.05
C LEU A 718 19.97 0.68 -20.91
N LYS A 719 20.66 0.21 -19.88
CA LYS A 719 20.83 -1.23 -19.59
C LYS A 719 19.48 -1.94 -19.48
N GLU A 720 18.58 -1.44 -18.62
CA GLU A 720 17.28 -2.03 -18.40
C GLU A 720 16.40 -1.96 -19.66
N LYS A 721 16.42 -0.84 -20.37
CA LYS A 721 15.70 -0.65 -21.62
C LYS A 721 16.17 -1.65 -22.69
N SER A 722 17.48 -1.89 -22.78
CA SER A 722 18.06 -2.88 -23.70
C SER A 722 17.66 -4.32 -23.34
N LEU A 723 17.61 -4.65 -22.03
CA LEU A 723 17.09 -5.93 -21.56
C LEU A 723 15.60 -6.11 -21.90
N GLY A 724 14.81 -5.03 -21.83
CA GLY A 724 13.41 -5.01 -22.24
C GLY A 724 13.25 -5.23 -23.74
N ALA A 725 14.03 -4.54 -24.55
CA ALA A 725 14.05 -4.66 -26.00
C ALA A 725 14.43 -6.08 -26.44
N HIS A 726 15.48 -6.65 -25.86
CA HIS A 726 15.91 -8.02 -26.13
C HIS A 726 14.80 -9.05 -25.81
N ARG A 727 14.12 -8.90 -24.65
CA ARG A 727 13.00 -9.74 -24.26
C ARG A 727 11.82 -9.64 -25.23
N ALA A 728 11.55 -8.46 -25.76
CA ALA A 728 10.49 -8.22 -26.74
C ALA A 728 10.83 -8.78 -28.14
N GLY A 729 12.06 -9.24 -28.37
CA GLY A 729 12.50 -9.77 -29.66
C GLY A 729 12.87 -8.69 -30.69
N LEU A 730 13.14 -7.46 -30.23
CA LEU A 730 13.66 -6.41 -31.08
C LEU A 730 15.12 -6.74 -31.47
N THR A 731 15.54 -6.32 -32.64
CA THR A 731 16.92 -6.53 -33.13
C THR A 731 17.70 -5.23 -33.24
N THR A 732 17.01 -4.10 -33.34
CA THR A 732 17.61 -2.78 -33.45
C THR A 732 17.05 -1.83 -32.42
N ILE A 733 17.93 -1.08 -31.77
CA ILE A 733 17.51 0.00 -30.87
C ILE A 733 18.18 1.31 -31.23
N ILE A 734 17.38 2.37 -31.29
CA ILE A 734 17.83 3.73 -31.54
C ILE A 734 17.99 4.42 -30.20
N VAL A 735 19.18 4.94 -29.93
CA VAL A 735 19.55 5.56 -28.65
C VAL A 735 20.30 6.89 -28.90
N PRO A 736 20.21 7.83 -27.93
CA PRO A 736 20.99 9.08 -28.07
C PRO A 736 22.47 8.82 -28.09
N LYS A 737 23.22 9.60 -28.90
CA LYS A 737 24.68 9.47 -29.07
C LYS A 737 25.41 9.60 -27.73
N GLU A 738 24.94 10.47 -26.83
CA GLU A 738 25.57 10.68 -25.53
C GLU A 738 25.50 9.46 -24.62
N ASN A 739 24.60 8.50 -24.89
CA ASN A 739 24.50 7.23 -24.18
C ASN A 739 25.41 6.13 -24.73
N GLU A 740 26.26 6.42 -25.69
CA GLU A 740 27.25 5.44 -26.22
C GLU A 740 28.20 4.92 -25.13
N ARG A 741 28.53 5.77 -24.16
CA ARG A 741 29.32 5.42 -22.97
C ARG A 741 28.66 4.40 -22.08
N ASP A 742 27.33 4.32 -22.09
CA ASP A 742 26.55 3.44 -21.18
C ASP A 742 26.42 2.01 -21.74
N ILE A 743 26.98 1.75 -22.94
CA ILE A 743 26.94 0.42 -23.58
C ILE A 743 27.75 -0.61 -22.81
N GLU A 744 28.85 -0.20 -22.19
CA GLU A 744 29.71 -1.10 -21.43
C GLU A 744 28.98 -1.75 -20.27
N ASP A 745 27.95 -1.08 -19.74
CA ASP A 745 27.11 -1.61 -18.65
C ASP A 745 26.13 -2.70 -19.12
N ILE A 746 25.89 -2.85 -20.43
CA ILE A 746 24.97 -3.82 -21.01
C ILE A 746 25.67 -5.18 -21.13
N PRO A 747 25.04 -6.28 -20.64
CA PRO A 747 25.61 -7.63 -20.75
C PRO A 747 25.97 -8.00 -22.20
N GLU A 748 27.12 -8.66 -22.36
CA GLU A 748 27.65 -9.05 -23.65
C GLU A 748 26.66 -9.86 -24.50
N SER A 749 25.96 -10.80 -23.85
CA SER A 749 24.90 -11.62 -24.47
C SER A 749 23.75 -10.81 -25.10
N VAL A 750 23.53 -9.59 -24.63
CA VAL A 750 22.48 -8.68 -25.14
C VAL A 750 23.09 -7.79 -26.23
N ARG A 751 24.36 -7.37 -26.07
CA ARG A 751 25.07 -6.57 -27.05
C ARG A 751 25.34 -7.32 -28.38
N GLU A 752 25.52 -8.64 -28.31
CA GLU A 752 25.68 -9.49 -29.48
C GLU A 752 24.40 -9.64 -30.32
N VAL A 753 23.23 -9.52 -29.70
CA VAL A 753 21.95 -9.70 -30.38
C VAL A 753 21.36 -8.37 -30.87
N LEU A 754 21.53 -7.29 -30.07
CA LEU A 754 20.97 -5.99 -30.37
C LEU A 754 21.93 -5.11 -31.16
N THR A 755 21.46 -4.55 -32.28
CA THR A 755 22.17 -3.51 -33.03
C THR A 755 21.82 -2.14 -32.45
N PHE A 756 22.81 -1.43 -31.92
CA PHE A 756 22.63 -0.08 -31.39
C PHE A 756 22.86 0.95 -32.49
N LYS A 757 21.90 1.84 -32.70
CA LYS A 757 21.98 2.99 -33.59
C LYS A 757 22.03 4.28 -32.79
N PHE A 758 23.17 4.93 -32.79
CA PHE A 758 23.40 6.18 -32.07
C PHE A 758 22.99 7.36 -32.91
N VAL A 759 22.13 8.21 -32.38
CA VAL A 759 21.57 9.38 -33.06
C VAL A 759 21.72 10.65 -32.24
N SER A 760 21.96 11.76 -32.93
CA SER A 760 22.03 13.09 -32.34
C SER A 760 20.81 13.96 -32.71
N HIS A 761 20.11 13.57 -33.77
CA HIS A 761 18.99 14.33 -34.33
C HIS A 761 17.84 13.40 -34.73
N ALA A 762 16.61 13.92 -34.62
CA ALA A 762 15.39 13.17 -34.93
C ALA A 762 15.31 12.77 -36.41
N ASP A 763 15.94 13.53 -37.34
CA ASP A 763 15.99 13.17 -38.77
C ASP A 763 16.68 11.81 -38.97
N GLU A 764 17.78 11.55 -38.23
CA GLU A 764 18.47 10.25 -38.23
C GLU A 764 17.58 9.10 -37.71
N VAL A 765 16.74 9.42 -36.69
CA VAL A 765 15.75 8.46 -36.15
C VAL A 765 14.76 8.05 -37.25
N LEU A 766 14.24 9.03 -37.98
CA LEU A 766 13.22 8.81 -39.01
C LEU A 766 13.79 7.99 -40.18
N GLU A 767 15.05 8.23 -40.59
CA GLU A 767 15.74 7.46 -41.64
C GLU A 767 15.90 6.00 -41.26
N ILE A 768 16.21 5.70 -39.99
CA ILE A 768 16.44 4.34 -39.52
C ILE A 768 15.08 3.62 -39.29
N ALA A 769 14.10 4.31 -38.73
CA ALA A 769 12.87 3.69 -38.27
C ALA A 769 11.80 3.52 -39.34
N LEU A 770 11.72 4.44 -40.35
CA LEU A 770 10.69 4.41 -41.39
C LEU A 770 11.09 3.59 -42.59
N GLU A 771 10.15 2.85 -43.18
CA GLU A 771 10.37 2.20 -44.50
C GLU A 771 10.37 3.20 -45.64
N GLY A 772 11.19 2.95 -46.67
CA GLY A 772 11.22 3.75 -47.91
C GLY A 772 11.99 5.07 -47.77
N GLY A 773 12.93 5.21 -46.83
CA GLY A 773 13.99 6.20 -46.86
C GLY A 773 14.94 5.86 -48.04
N SER A 774 15.15 6.81 -48.94
CA SER A 774 15.95 6.67 -50.13
C SER A 774 17.33 6.11 -49.83
N GLU A 775 17.68 4.97 -50.44
CA GLU A 775 19.06 4.76 -50.85
C GLU A 775 19.45 5.94 -51.77
N GLN A 776 20.16 6.92 -51.26
CA GLN A 776 20.99 7.88 -51.98
C GLN A 776 22.39 7.80 -51.45
#